data_920c9de084cd9b18aa44e3d78c519ab0
#
_entry.id   920c9de084cd9b18aa44e3d78c519ab0
#
_cell.length_a   1.000
_cell.length_b   1.000
_cell.length_c   1.000
_cell.angle_alpha   90.00
_cell.angle_beta   90.00
_cell.angle_gamma   90.00
#
_symmetry.space_group_name_H-M   'P 1'
#
loop_
_entity.id
_entity.type
_entity.pdbx_description
1 polymer ?
#
loop_
_entity_poly.entity_id
_entity_poly.type
_entity_poly.pdbx_seq_one_letter_code
_entity_poly.pdbx_strand_id
1 'polypeptide(L)'
;MKVFIFLVLGLAVSSADTDELEIIDVDEVGQPKDITEINRASNLSDDILEAPNIQRSSINDDDYIWESPVPYVLENDLEINAKGVILRAFDEYRLKSCIDFRPRNEEYYYISVRKLNGCFSYVGRIFSGQPLSIGRFCDSMAIVQHEFLHALGFFHEQSRYDRDDHVKILFENIEKGFENNFEKVNKTDSTVSGLPYDYNSVMHYGSEAFSNGNGSTIVTKDPKFQDVIGQRQQLSPIDVKELNRRYKCKSTTAFHMFCSFSNESMCGMNTCSHSDNDSGWEMVKQAQGGPETDHSTLPTASSKNGTEEGYFMHASTASGEEGETSRLETKMMEPTRECHVQCLQFYYYHSGDESDILNIWIREFDDQFDSEGTRRLMGQITGPQTSHWRIHHVSLNATKNFQVEFEARTGAGNSSGGFSIDDINLSEIECPHGSLQIDNYMESNNNKSIIYSPRQYTIDGYAYRIAIQFKGAYFSLRMQMLSGENDEKLQWPCLQRQMTLRMLDQTTNLQLHMSAERSFTTSPYDVNNLGLNLWDNPRRNGTEVVDENNQTAFAGPLSGYRTFAFDDLIQSRNYVKGDSLIITFSFQDLNPLIKESALPCPELAPVMIAHPPLDLDSGPCVRRITPVTRPPPSTTKPPRTMPPKTTHPTPTHSTTMPPKTTDDKSIFGFSPAMVASPVLTLLLALMLSMP
;
A
#
# COMPACT_ATOMS: atom_id res chain seq x y z
N MET A 1 -35.33 -2.27 -51.69
CA MET A 1 -35.38 -3.38 -50.73
C MET A 1 -34.16 -4.24 -51.02
N LYS A 2 -32.98 -3.94 -50.44
CA LYS A 2 -31.80 -4.76 -50.47
C LYS A 2 -31.48 -5.15 -49.04
N VAL A 3 -31.69 -6.44 -48.77
CA VAL A 3 -31.36 -7.09 -47.53
C VAL A 3 -29.85 -7.36 -47.55
N PHE A 4 -29.07 -6.73 -46.67
CA PHE A 4 -27.71 -7.10 -46.38
C PHE A 4 -27.71 -8.14 -45.27
N ILE A 5 -27.39 -9.37 -45.62
CA ILE A 5 -27.13 -10.45 -44.66
C ILE A 5 -25.65 -10.26 -44.25
N PHE A 6 -25.42 -9.90 -43.01
CA PHE A 6 -24.09 -10.00 -42.38
C PHE A 6 -23.84 -11.46 -42.04
N LEU A 7 -22.97 -12.10 -42.79
CA LEU A 7 -22.39 -13.39 -42.45
C LEU A 7 -21.35 -13.12 -41.33
N VAL A 8 -21.67 -13.50 -40.10
CA VAL A 8 -20.69 -13.62 -39.03
C VAL A 8 -19.85 -14.87 -39.35
N LEU A 9 -18.68 -14.68 -39.96
CA LEU A 9 -17.66 -15.69 -40.04
C LEU A 9 -17.03 -15.85 -38.65
N GLY A 10 -17.48 -16.87 -37.93
CA GLY A 10 -16.76 -17.40 -36.80
C GLY A 10 -15.41 -17.96 -37.30
N LEU A 11 -14.35 -17.23 -37.08
CA LEU A 11 -13.00 -17.74 -37.14
C LEU A 11 -12.84 -18.71 -35.96
N ALA A 12 -13.00 -20.01 -36.26
CA ALA A 12 -12.43 -21.03 -35.41
C ALA A 12 -10.92 -20.83 -35.44
N VAL A 13 -10.36 -20.23 -34.39
CA VAL A 13 -8.93 -20.27 -34.13
C VAL A 13 -8.61 -21.73 -33.85
N SER A 14 -8.00 -22.40 -34.83
CA SER A 14 -7.38 -23.70 -34.60
C SER A 14 -6.37 -23.51 -33.43
N SER A 15 -6.42 -24.39 -32.48
CA SER A 15 -5.35 -24.57 -31.49
C SER A 15 -4.05 -24.82 -32.26
N ALA A 16 -3.30 -23.76 -32.53
CA ALA A 16 -1.88 -23.91 -32.81
C ALA A 16 -1.26 -24.47 -31.51
N ASP A 17 -0.41 -25.47 -31.68
CA ASP A 17 0.43 -26.04 -30.65
C ASP A 17 0.97 -24.89 -29.81
N THR A 18 0.58 -24.88 -28.52
CA THR A 18 1.19 -24.04 -27.54
C THR A 18 2.63 -24.54 -27.40
N ASP A 19 3.58 -23.93 -28.09
CA ASP A 19 4.96 -23.95 -27.66
C ASP A 19 4.89 -23.66 -26.17
N GLU A 20 5.32 -24.60 -25.31
CA GLU A 20 5.17 -24.54 -23.88
C GLU A 20 5.89 -23.26 -23.41
N LEU A 21 5.11 -22.22 -23.14
CA LEU A 21 5.62 -21.00 -22.51
C LEU A 21 6.34 -21.44 -21.23
N GLU A 22 7.62 -21.12 -21.12
CA GLU A 22 8.39 -21.43 -19.92
C GLU A 22 7.72 -20.75 -18.73
N ILE A 23 7.20 -21.55 -17.77
CA ILE A 23 6.50 -21.08 -16.58
C ILE A 23 7.43 -21.27 -15.39
N ILE A 24 7.65 -20.20 -14.64
CA ILE A 24 8.51 -20.19 -13.47
C ILE A 24 7.68 -19.83 -12.26
N ASP A 25 7.54 -20.78 -11.35
CA ASP A 25 6.89 -20.54 -10.07
C ASP A 25 7.92 -20.00 -9.07
N VAL A 26 7.65 -18.82 -8.53
CA VAL A 26 8.49 -18.18 -7.51
C VAL A 26 8.38 -18.89 -6.17
N ASP A 27 7.25 -19.59 -5.93
CA ASP A 27 7.02 -20.41 -4.74
C ASP A 27 7.26 -21.90 -5.04
N GLU A 28 8.12 -22.53 -4.28
CA GLU A 28 8.27 -24.00 -4.34
C GLU A 28 7.02 -24.76 -3.84
N VAL A 29 6.09 -24.14 -3.09
CA VAL A 29 4.99 -24.81 -2.36
C VAL A 29 3.66 -24.04 -2.34
N GLY A 30 3.38 -23.13 -3.22
CA GLY A 30 2.00 -22.62 -3.49
C GLY A 30 1.23 -21.91 -2.37
N GLN A 31 1.67 -21.89 -1.12
CA GLN A 31 1.06 -21.16 0.01
C GLN A 31 2.13 -20.42 0.80
N PRO A 32 1.84 -19.19 1.29
CA PRO A 32 2.69 -18.58 2.30
C PRO A 32 2.71 -19.47 3.55
N LYS A 33 3.90 -19.78 4.05
CA LYS A 33 4.04 -20.52 5.31
C LYS A 33 3.58 -19.62 6.46
N ASP A 34 2.94 -20.22 7.46
CA ASP A 34 2.63 -19.53 8.70
C ASP A 34 3.90 -19.24 9.51
N ILE A 35 3.89 -18.18 10.32
CA ILE A 35 5.00 -17.78 11.20
C ILE A 35 5.43 -18.96 12.08
N THR A 36 4.46 -19.69 12.64
CA THR A 36 4.72 -20.85 13.52
C THR A 36 5.46 -21.97 12.80
N GLU A 37 5.17 -22.21 11.52
CA GLU A 37 5.88 -23.20 10.70
C GLU A 37 7.30 -22.74 10.35
N ILE A 38 7.48 -21.46 9.98
CA ILE A 38 8.79 -20.88 9.67
C ILE A 38 9.69 -20.93 10.89
N ASN A 39 9.18 -20.51 12.05
CA ASN A 39 9.93 -20.47 13.30
C ASN A 39 10.27 -21.86 13.80
N ARG A 40 9.35 -22.80 13.71
CA ARG A 40 9.62 -24.21 14.04
C ARG A 40 10.73 -24.80 13.16
N ALA A 41 10.72 -24.55 11.86
CA ALA A 41 11.80 -24.97 10.95
C ALA A 41 13.15 -24.29 11.29
N SER A 42 13.09 -23.13 11.95
CA SER A 42 14.24 -22.34 12.41
C SER A 42 14.69 -22.66 13.85
N ASN A 43 14.06 -23.66 14.51
CA ASN A 43 14.26 -24.03 15.91
C ASN A 43 13.97 -22.88 16.90
N LEU A 44 13.02 -22.00 16.57
CA LEU A 44 12.51 -21.00 17.49
C LEU A 44 11.24 -21.52 18.16
N SER A 45 11.11 -21.23 19.45
CA SER A 45 9.94 -21.62 20.24
C SER A 45 8.77 -20.65 20.07
N ASP A 46 9.04 -19.39 19.74
CA ASP A 46 8.07 -18.31 19.63
C ASP A 46 8.62 -17.21 18.70
N ASP A 47 7.77 -16.31 18.23
CA ASP A 47 8.09 -15.06 17.52
C ASP A 47 8.26 -13.85 18.46
N ILE A 48 7.93 -14.01 19.74
CA ILE A 48 8.18 -12.99 20.78
C ILE A 48 9.48 -13.29 21.51
N LEU A 49 10.43 -12.34 21.46
CA LEU A 49 11.65 -12.42 22.25
C LEU A 49 11.41 -11.91 23.68
N GLU A 50 11.89 -12.66 24.66
CA GLU A 50 11.92 -12.22 26.04
C GLU A 50 13.01 -11.16 26.27
N ALA A 51 12.62 -10.01 26.82
CA ALA A 51 13.58 -8.97 27.14
C ALA A 51 14.34 -9.32 28.43
N PRO A 52 15.69 -9.24 28.45
CA PRO A 52 16.45 -9.47 29.69
C PRO A 52 16.03 -8.50 30.78
N ASN A 53 15.61 -9.03 31.93
CA ASN A 53 15.24 -8.28 33.16
C ASN A 53 13.96 -7.43 33.08
N ILE A 54 13.11 -7.59 32.10
CA ILE A 54 11.79 -6.95 32.07
C ILE A 54 10.74 -8.02 32.36
N GLN A 55 10.00 -7.86 33.45
CA GLN A 55 8.83 -8.70 33.71
C GLN A 55 7.75 -8.36 32.67
N ARG A 56 7.04 -9.37 32.17
CA ARG A 56 5.92 -9.25 31.20
C ARG A 56 4.82 -8.26 31.66
N SER A 57 4.90 -7.74 32.89
CA SER A 57 3.91 -6.92 33.55
C SER A 57 3.96 -5.41 33.24
N SER A 58 4.91 -4.91 32.44
CA SER A 58 5.16 -3.46 32.34
C SER A 58 4.84 -2.83 30.98
N ILE A 59 4.26 -3.57 30.05
CA ILE A 59 4.08 -3.09 28.65
C ILE A 59 2.92 -2.09 28.49
N ASN A 60 2.01 -2.01 29.46
CA ASN A 60 1.00 -0.95 29.51
C ASN A 60 1.55 0.41 29.96
N ASP A 61 2.82 0.48 30.34
CA ASP A 61 3.48 1.72 30.72
C ASP A 61 3.81 2.54 29.44
N ASP A 62 3.50 3.83 29.48
CA ASP A 62 3.80 4.77 28.38
C ASP A 62 5.32 4.80 28.06
N ASP A 63 6.19 4.31 28.96
CA ASP A 63 7.64 4.22 28.78
C ASP A 63 8.08 3.24 27.67
N TYR A 64 7.23 2.28 27.30
CA TYR A 64 7.49 1.27 26.25
C TYR A 64 6.83 1.60 24.90
N ILE A 65 6.22 2.77 24.76
CA ILE A 65 5.62 3.25 23.52
C ILE A 65 6.68 3.98 22.68
N TRP A 66 6.65 3.74 21.38
CA TRP A 66 7.45 4.51 20.42
C TRP A 66 6.85 5.90 20.22
N GLU A 67 7.72 6.89 20.08
CA GLU A 67 7.34 8.17 19.49
C GLU A 67 7.29 8.03 17.95
N SER A 68 6.22 8.53 17.33
CA SER A 68 6.10 8.55 15.87
C SER A 68 6.73 9.84 15.32
N PRO A 69 7.55 9.76 14.27
CA PRO A 69 7.91 8.58 13.48
C PRO A 69 8.93 7.66 14.16
N VAL A 70 8.71 6.34 14.04
CA VAL A 70 9.56 5.30 14.61
C VAL A 70 10.85 5.17 13.81
N PRO A 71 12.05 5.33 14.42
CA PRO A 71 13.31 5.21 13.70
C PRO A 71 13.65 3.75 13.41
N TYR A 72 14.10 3.46 12.19
CA TYR A 72 14.53 2.11 11.79
C TYR A 72 15.82 2.11 10.95
N VAL A 73 16.45 0.95 10.88
CA VAL A 73 17.55 0.65 9.96
C VAL A 73 17.20 -0.65 9.24
N LEU A 74 17.27 -0.65 7.90
CA LEU A 74 17.23 -1.87 7.10
C LEU A 74 18.65 -2.37 6.90
N GLU A 75 19.05 -3.39 7.67
CA GLU A 75 20.43 -3.89 7.68
C GLU A 75 20.83 -4.52 6.34
N ASN A 76 22.13 -4.62 6.10
CA ASN A 76 22.68 -5.10 4.81
C ASN A 76 22.43 -6.61 4.59
N ASP A 77 22.23 -7.36 5.65
CA ASP A 77 21.90 -8.80 5.59
C ASP A 77 20.46 -9.09 5.15
N LEU A 78 19.58 -8.07 5.16
CA LEU A 78 18.19 -8.20 4.80
C LEU A 78 18.02 -8.38 3.28
N GLU A 79 17.18 -9.32 2.89
CA GLU A 79 16.86 -9.55 1.47
C GLU A 79 16.20 -8.32 0.84
N ILE A 80 16.54 -8.05 -0.40
CA ILE A 80 16.03 -6.86 -1.10
C ILE A 80 14.51 -6.90 -1.25
N ASN A 81 13.93 -8.11 -1.46
CA ASN A 81 12.48 -8.28 -1.50
C ASN A 81 11.82 -7.89 -0.17
N ALA A 82 12.40 -8.36 0.94
CA ALA A 82 11.93 -8.00 2.27
C ALA A 82 11.97 -6.49 2.52
N LYS A 83 13.04 -5.79 2.09
CA LYS A 83 13.13 -4.32 2.20
C LYS A 83 11.96 -3.63 1.51
N GLY A 84 11.61 -4.03 0.30
CA GLY A 84 10.46 -3.47 -0.43
C GLY A 84 9.13 -3.74 0.27
N VAL A 85 8.90 -4.98 0.75
CA VAL A 85 7.68 -5.33 1.49
C VAL A 85 7.55 -4.52 2.79
N ILE A 86 8.65 -4.31 3.52
CA ILE A 86 8.67 -3.52 4.76
C ILE A 86 8.24 -2.07 4.47
N LEU A 87 8.77 -1.44 3.43
CA LEU A 87 8.40 -0.06 3.11
C LEU A 87 6.91 0.07 2.76
N ARG A 88 6.35 -0.90 2.03
CA ARG A 88 4.89 -0.92 1.77
C ARG A 88 4.07 -1.22 3.03
N ALA A 89 4.55 -2.05 3.94
CA ALA A 89 3.90 -2.24 5.23
C ALA A 89 3.85 -0.93 6.03
N PHE A 90 4.89 -0.10 5.96
CA PHE A 90 4.88 1.23 6.57
C PHE A 90 3.82 2.14 5.93
N ASP A 91 3.59 2.06 4.62
CA ASP A 91 2.52 2.83 3.97
C ASP A 91 1.13 2.37 4.43
N GLU A 92 0.92 1.08 4.66
CA GLU A 92 -0.33 0.58 5.25
C GLU A 92 -0.54 1.10 6.70
N TYR A 93 0.53 1.20 7.51
CA TYR A 93 0.45 1.82 8.84
C TYR A 93 0.11 3.31 8.75
N ARG A 94 0.75 4.06 7.85
CA ARG A 94 0.50 5.48 7.61
C ARG A 94 -0.93 5.75 7.15
N LEU A 95 -1.45 4.88 6.28
CA LEU A 95 -2.80 4.96 5.76
C LEU A 95 -3.85 4.75 6.85
N LYS A 96 -3.58 3.83 7.78
CA LYS A 96 -4.57 3.35 8.76
C LYS A 96 -4.41 3.94 10.16
N SER A 97 -3.26 4.56 10.46
CA SER A 97 -2.94 5.05 11.80
C SER A 97 -2.14 6.36 11.80
N CYS A 98 -1.85 6.88 12.99
CA CYS A 98 -0.92 8.00 13.17
C CYS A 98 0.55 7.55 13.29
N ILE A 99 0.84 6.27 13.07
CA ILE A 99 2.20 5.75 13.14
C ILE A 99 2.88 5.98 11.80
N ASP A 100 4.06 6.58 11.88
CA ASP A 100 4.99 6.71 10.78
C ASP A 100 6.32 6.07 11.13
N PHE A 101 7.11 5.78 10.09
CA PHE A 101 8.45 5.21 10.20
C PHE A 101 9.42 6.04 9.39
N ARG A 102 10.64 6.23 9.92
CA ARG A 102 11.69 6.95 9.18
C ARG A 102 13.05 6.26 9.33
N PRO A 103 13.93 6.35 8.33
CA PRO A 103 15.31 5.94 8.50
C PRO A 103 15.93 6.64 9.70
N ARG A 104 16.68 5.88 10.51
CA ARG A 104 17.39 6.41 11.67
C ARG A 104 18.44 7.45 11.24
N ASN A 105 18.48 8.56 11.94
CA ASN A 105 19.56 9.54 11.84
C ASN A 105 20.50 9.41 13.06
N GLU A 106 20.13 9.95 14.21
CA GLU A 106 20.93 9.92 15.44
C GLU A 106 20.13 9.42 16.66
N GLU A 107 18.90 8.99 16.45
CA GLU A 107 18.01 8.55 17.53
C GLU A 107 18.63 7.41 18.33
N TYR A 108 18.51 7.50 19.66
CA TYR A 108 19.03 6.46 20.55
C TYR A 108 18.23 5.16 20.41
N TYR A 109 16.92 5.24 20.49
CA TYR A 109 16.04 4.09 20.26
C TYR A 109 15.69 3.95 18.79
N TYR A 110 15.86 2.76 18.24
CA TYR A 110 15.51 2.42 16.87
C TYR A 110 15.32 0.91 16.71
N ILE A 111 14.63 0.51 15.65
CA ILE A 111 14.45 -0.89 15.26
C ILE A 111 15.53 -1.24 14.22
N SER A 112 16.34 -2.26 14.52
CA SER A 112 17.31 -2.85 13.59
C SER A 112 16.65 -4.03 12.88
N VAL A 113 16.18 -3.82 11.65
CA VAL A 113 15.49 -4.87 10.87
C VAL A 113 16.54 -5.72 10.17
N ARG A 114 16.53 -7.04 10.42
CA ARG A 114 17.58 -7.96 10.02
C ARG A 114 17.04 -9.25 9.42
N LYS A 115 17.88 -9.93 8.62
CA LYS A 115 17.66 -11.31 8.22
C LYS A 115 18.33 -12.24 9.23
N LEU A 116 17.62 -12.57 10.29
CA LEU A 116 18.06 -13.61 11.22
C LEU A 116 17.35 -14.92 10.93
N ASN A 117 17.45 -15.89 11.82
CA ASN A 117 16.85 -17.21 11.62
C ASN A 117 15.41 -17.19 12.16
N GLY A 118 14.42 -17.07 11.29
CA GLY A 118 12.99 -16.98 11.61
C GLY A 118 12.42 -15.55 11.62
N CYS A 119 11.15 -15.44 11.98
CA CYS A 119 10.40 -14.19 12.10
C CYS A 119 10.17 -13.91 13.58
N PHE A 120 10.62 -12.77 14.10
CA PHE A 120 10.42 -12.44 15.52
C PHE A 120 10.67 -10.97 15.84
N SER A 121 10.09 -10.53 16.94
CA SER A 121 10.31 -9.20 17.49
C SER A 121 10.30 -9.19 19.03
N TYR A 122 10.71 -8.06 19.62
CA TYR A 122 10.37 -7.72 21.01
C TYR A 122 9.04 -6.99 21.05
N VAL A 123 8.32 -7.10 22.17
CA VAL A 123 7.06 -6.38 22.38
C VAL A 123 7.33 -5.01 22.97
N GLY A 124 7.03 -3.95 22.21
CA GLY A 124 7.26 -2.56 22.60
C GLY A 124 8.69 -2.06 22.41
N ARG A 125 8.95 -0.84 22.85
CA ARG A 125 10.27 -0.18 22.81
C ARG A 125 11.10 -0.59 24.03
N ILE A 126 12.07 -1.46 23.84
CA ILE A 126 12.81 -2.07 24.97
C ILE A 126 14.21 -1.46 25.14
N PHE A 127 15.02 -1.44 24.08
CA PHE A 127 16.39 -0.93 24.11
C PHE A 127 16.82 -0.38 22.74
N SER A 128 17.97 0.29 22.73
CA SER A 128 18.53 0.87 21.51
C SER A 128 18.97 -0.20 20.53
N GLY A 129 18.53 -0.07 19.28
CA GLY A 129 18.87 -1.01 18.21
C GLY A 129 18.30 -2.40 18.42
N GLN A 130 17.07 -2.48 18.97
CA GLN A 130 16.42 -3.77 19.15
C GLN A 130 16.22 -4.47 17.80
N PRO A 131 16.61 -5.77 17.70
CA PRO A 131 16.41 -6.51 16.46
C PRO A 131 14.94 -6.85 16.25
N LEU A 132 14.52 -6.78 14.97
CA LEU A 132 13.32 -7.33 14.41
C LEU A 132 13.74 -8.21 13.24
N SER A 133 13.39 -9.50 13.25
CA SER A 133 13.82 -10.43 12.22
C SER A 133 12.76 -10.63 11.15
N ILE A 134 13.12 -10.28 9.92
CA ILE A 134 12.43 -10.74 8.71
C ILE A 134 13.37 -11.73 8.01
N GLY A 135 13.37 -12.96 8.52
CA GLY A 135 14.19 -14.03 8.02
C GLY A 135 13.66 -14.61 6.70
N ARG A 136 14.25 -15.72 6.27
CA ARG A 136 13.80 -16.40 5.04
C ARG A 136 12.33 -16.81 5.15
N PHE A 137 11.51 -16.49 4.14
CA PHE A 137 10.05 -16.72 4.06
C PHE A 137 9.20 -15.82 4.96
N CYS A 138 9.80 -14.87 5.71
CA CYS A 138 9.07 -13.89 6.53
C CYS A 138 8.62 -12.65 5.75
N ASP A 139 9.01 -12.52 4.50
CA ASP A 139 8.84 -11.33 3.65
C ASP A 139 7.46 -11.26 2.95
N SER A 140 6.41 -11.63 3.68
CA SER A 140 5.02 -11.36 3.29
C SER A 140 4.47 -10.15 4.03
N MET A 141 3.52 -9.44 3.42
CA MET A 141 2.90 -8.24 4.00
C MET A 141 2.37 -8.47 5.42
N ALA A 142 1.61 -9.55 5.61
CA ALA A 142 1.00 -9.86 6.90
C ALA A 142 2.03 -10.18 7.99
N ILE A 143 3.08 -10.96 7.66
CA ILE A 143 4.14 -11.30 8.63
C ILE A 143 4.93 -10.05 9.01
N VAL A 144 5.28 -9.22 8.05
CA VAL A 144 5.96 -7.94 8.33
C VAL A 144 5.09 -7.07 9.24
N GLN A 145 3.80 -6.93 8.94
CA GLN A 145 2.87 -6.19 9.80
C GLN A 145 2.76 -6.80 11.21
N HIS A 146 2.74 -8.11 11.32
CA HIS A 146 2.69 -8.84 12.60
C HIS A 146 3.91 -8.51 13.47
N GLU A 147 5.13 -8.65 12.93
CA GLU A 147 6.36 -8.39 13.68
C GLU A 147 6.47 -6.91 14.09
N PHE A 148 6.04 -5.98 13.23
CA PHE A 148 5.98 -4.57 13.60
C PHE A 148 4.90 -4.26 14.63
N LEU A 149 3.76 -4.97 14.67
CA LEU A 149 2.79 -4.84 15.76
C LEU A 149 3.37 -5.29 17.10
N HIS A 150 4.16 -6.38 17.14
CA HIS A 150 4.91 -6.73 18.34
C HIS A 150 5.83 -5.59 18.76
N ALA A 151 6.64 -5.06 17.85
CA ALA A 151 7.50 -3.91 18.14
C ALA A 151 6.71 -2.69 18.65
N LEU A 152 5.48 -2.49 18.18
CA LEU A 152 4.57 -1.43 18.60
C LEU A 152 3.84 -1.74 19.92
N GLY A 153 4.08 -2.90 20.52
CA GLY A 153 3.63 -3.24 21.88
C GLY A 153 2.39 -4.14 21.94
N PHE A 154 2.16 -4.99 20.95
CA PHE A 154 1.02 -5.91 20.91
C PHE A 154 1.47 -7.36 21.12
N PHE A 155 0.70 -8.11 21.89
CA PHE A 155 0.79 -9.54 22.06
C PHE A 155 -0.13 -10.26 21.08
N HIS A 156 -0.03 -11.59 21.06
CA HIS A 156 -0.95 -12.43 20.30
C HIS A 156 -2.39 -12.31 20.79
N GLU A 157 -3.35 -12.34 19.87
CA GLU A 157 -4.77 -12.23 20.18
C GLU A 157 -5.27 -13.43 21.02
N GLN A 158 -4.82 -14.68 20.74
CA GLN A 158 -5.17 -15.85 21.53
C GLN A 158 -4.55 -15.86 22.93
N SER A 159 -3.64 -14.94 23.24
CA SER A 159 -3.06 -14.77 24.58
C SER A 159 -3.80 -13.76 25.43
N ARG A 160 -4.87 -13.14 24.96
CA ARG A 160 -5.69 -12.21 25.73
C ARG A 160 -6.24 -12.89 27.01
N TYR A 161 -6.36 -12.11 28.08
CA TYR A 161 -6.88 -12.60 29.36
C TYR A 161 -8.31 -13.16 29.26
N ASP A 162 -9.14 -12.63 28.33
CA ASP A 162 -10.53 -13.03 28.10
C ASP A 162 -10.72 -14.04 26.94
N ARG A 163 -9.62 -14.53 26.34
CA ARG A 163 -9.67 -15.43 25.18
C ARG A 163 -10.52 -16.68 25.41
N ASP A 164 -10.60 -17.17 26.66
CA ASP A 164 -11.37 -18.37 26.98
C ASP A 164 -12.90 -18.20 26.83
N ASP A 165 -13.37 -16.94 26.67
CA ASP A 165 -14.76 -16.67 26.29
C ASP A 165 -15.01 -16.87 24.79
N HIS A 166 -13.97 -16.93 23.98
CA HIS A 166 -14.01 -16.95 22.51
C HIS A 166 -13.42 -18.22 21.88
N VAL A 167 -12.34 -18.74 22.44
CA VAL A 167 -11.66 -19.93 21.93
C VAL A 167 -11.43 -20.93 23.07
N LYS A 168 -11.23 -22.20 22.70
CA LYS A 168 -10.78 -23.26 23.59
C LYS A 168 -9.42 -23.75 23.12
N ILE A 169 -8.45 -23.78 24.02
CA ILE A 169 -7.12 -24.37 23.77
C ILE A 169 -7.17 -25.86 24.13
N LEU A 170 -6.76 -26.71 23.17
CA LEU A 170 -6.65 -28.14 23.35
C LEU A 170 -5.18 -28.50 23.61
N PHE A 171 -4.77 -28.39 24.88
CA PHE A 171 -3.38 -28.62 25.29
C PHE A 171 -2.88 -30.03 24.94
N GLU A 172 -3.76 -31.01 24.88
CA GLU A 172 -3.48 -32.38 24.46
C GLU A 172 -3.03 -32.52 23.00
N ASN A 173 -3.36 -31.50 22.17
CA ASN A 173 -2.97 -31.44 20.76
C ASN A 173 -1.72 -30.60 20.54
N ILE A 174 -1.21 -29.92 21.57
CA ILE A 174 0.00 -29.07 21.44
C ILE A 174 1.24 -29.98 21.45
N GLU A 175 2.21 -29.69 20.62
CA GLU A 175 3.51 -30.34 20.64
C GLU A 175 4.23 -30.04 21.95
N LYS A 176 4.79 -31.06 22.56
CA LYS A 176 5.44 -30.96 23.87
C LYS A 176 6.58 -29.95 23.85
N GLY A 177 6.49 -28.98 24.76
CA GLY A 177 7.46 -27.88 24.94
C GLY A 177 6.99 -26.52 24.37
N PHE A 178 5.84 -26.50 23.66
CA PHE A 178 5.24 -25.25 23.12
C PHE A 178 3.98 -24.79 23.91
N GLU A 179 3.67 -25.44 25.02
CA GLU A 179 2.48 -25.11 25.83
C GLU A 179 2.50 -23.65 26.32
N ASN A 180 3.68 -23.11 26.61
CA ASN A 180 3.85 -21.74 27.13
C ASN A 180 3.43 -20.66 26.10
N ASN A 181 3.43 -20.96 24.79
CA ASN A 181 2.97 -20.03 23.75
C ASN A 181 1.46 -19.78 23.81
N PHE A 182 0.75 -20.62 24.57
CA PHE A 182 -0.69 -20.49 24.80
C PHE A 182 -1.02 -19.93 26.19
N GLU A 183 -0.05 -19.42 26.94
CA GLU A 183 -0.31 -18.73 28.19
C GLU A 183 -1.03 -17.41 27.97
N LYS A 184 -1.91 -17.05 28.92
CA LYS A 184 -2.64 -15.79 28.88
C LYS A 184 -1.80 -14.66 29.45
N VAL A 185 -1.84 -13.51 28.79
CA VAL A 185 -1.33 -12.26 29.32
C VAL A 185 -2.29 -11.76 30.40
N ASN A 186 -1.77 -11.25 31.52
CA ASN A 186 -2.59 -10.72 32.59
C ASN A 186 -3.43 -9.52 32.13
N LYS A 187 -4.58 -9.32 32.81
CA LYS A 187 -5.48 -8.21 32.48
C LYS A 187 -4.83 -6.82 32.61
N THR A 188 -3.85 -6.68 33.48
CA THR A 188 -3.08 -5.45 33.68
C THR A 188 -2.12 -5.17 32.52
N ASP A 189 -1.71 -6.22 31.80
CA ASP A 189 -0.66 -6.18 30.79
C ASP A 189 -1.23 -6.30 29.38
N SER A 190 -2.52 -6.69 29.27
CA SER A 190 -3.22 -6.85 28.01
C SER A 190 -3.71 -5.52 27.44
N THR A 191 -3.48 -5.32 26.17
CA THR A 191 -3.84 -4.10 25.42
C THR A 191 -5.26 -4.10 24.88
N VAL A 192 -6.18 -4.95 25.37
CA VAL A 192 -7.55 -5.16 24.83
C VAL A 192 -8.34 -3.87 24.59
N SER A 193 -7.96 -2.79 25.26
CA SER A 193 -8.53 -1.43 25.07
C SER A 193 -10.07 -1.36 25.04
N GLY A 194 -10.75 -2.38 25.57
CA GLY A 194 -12.21 -2.49 25.55
C GLY A 194 -12.80 -2.82 24.17
N LEU A 195 -11.99 -3.36 23.25
CA LEU A 195 -12.45 -3.87 21.94
C LEU A 195 -12.83 -5.35 22.04
N PRO A 196 -13.75 -5.82 21.19
CA PRO A 196 -14.11 -7.24 21.15
C PRO A 196 -12.93 -8.09 20.71
N TYR A 197 -12.98 -9.39 21.02
CA TYR A 197 -12.03 -10.38 20.54
C TYR A 197 -12.07 -10.45 19.01
N ASP A 198 -10.90 -10.46 18.39
CA ASP A 198 -10.78 -10.39 16.93
C ASP A 198 -10.26 -11.70 16.32
N TYR A 199 -11.16 -12.50 15.80
CA TYR A 199 -10.81 -13.70 15.06
C TYR A 199 -10.08 -13.42 13.72
N ASN A 200 -10.19 -12.19 13.20
CA ASN A 200 -9.48 -11.74 12.00
C ASN A 200 -8.16 -11.05 12.30
N SER A 201 -7.75 -10.93 13.56
CA SER A 201 -6.49 -10.27 13.91
C SER A 201 -5.31 -10.94 13.19
N VAL A 202 -4.40 -10.12 12.65
CA VAL A 202 -3.13 -10.62 12.11
C VAL A 202 -2.25 -11.21 13.20
N MET A 203 -2.53 -10.86 14.48
CA MET A 203 -1.86 -11.36 15.68
C MET A 203 -2.44 -12.68 16.19
N HIS A 204 -3.47 -13.25 15.55
CA HIS A 204 -4.06 -14.51 15.96
C HIS A 204 -3.32 -15.70 15.35
N TYR A 205 -3.04 -16.73 16.16
CA TYR A 205 -2.55 -18.01 15.66
C TYR A 205 -3.60 -18.72 14.81
N GLY A 206 -3.12 -19.54 13.86
CA GLY A 206 -3.97 -20.47 13.13
C GLY A 206 -4.50 -21.60 14.02
N SER A 207 -5.56 -22.27 13.56
CA SER A 207 -6.22 -23.34 14.31
C SER A 207 -5.32 -24.53 14.66
N GLU A 208 -4.27 -24.76 13.87
CA GLU A 208 -3.31 -25.88 14.03
C GLU A 208 -1.92 -25.41 14.49
N ALA A 209 -1.79 -24.18 14.97
CA ALA A 209 -0.51 -23.66 15.44
C ALA A 209 0.10 -24.59 16.51
N PHE A 210 1.37 -24.95 16.34
CA PHE A 210 2.12 -25.87 17.21
C PHE A 210 1.44 -27.25 17.44
N SER A 211 0.64 -27.74 16.49
CA SER A 211 -0.02 -29.03 16.58
C SER A 211 0.99 -30.19 16.58
N ASN A 212 0.73 -31.18 17.43
CA ASN A 212 1.46 -32.46 17.45
C ASN A 212 0.96 -33.46 16.38
N GLY A 213 0.06 -33.01 15.46
CA GLY A 213 -0.53 -33.80 14.39
C GLY A 213 -1.86 -34.50 14.76
N ASN A 214 -2.37 -34.31 15.99
CA ASN A 214 -3.67 -34.86 16.41
C ASN A 214 -4.87 -33.92 16.15
N GLY A 215 -4.69 -32.87 15.33
CA GLY A 215 -5.72 -31.93 14.98
C GLY A 215 -5.51 -30.51 15.58
N SER A 216 -6.55 -29.73 15.60
CA SER A 216 -6.51 -28.32 16.01
C SER A 216 -6.06 -28.16 17.46
N THR A 217 -5.21 -27.17 17.70
CA THR A 217 -4.81 -26.70 19.03
C THR A 217 -5.72 -25.59 19.55
N ILE A 218 -6.36 -24.84 18.63
CA ILE A 218 -7.33 -23.79 18.94
C ILE A 218 -8.66 -24.14 18.28
N VAL A 219 -9.72 -24.17 19.08
CA VAL A 219 -11.10 -24.34 18.60
C VAL A 219 -11.91 -23.10 18.94
N THR A 220 -12.47 -22.45 17.94
CA THR A 220 -13.31 -21.29 18.13
C THR A 220 -14.69 -21.68 18.68
N LYS A 221 -15.24 -20.89 19.63
CA LYS A 221 -16.57 -21.13 20.18
C LYS A 221 -17.69 -20.79 19.18
N ASP A 222 -17.44 -19.85 18.27
CA ASP A 222 -18.29 -19.62 17.10
C ASP A 222 -17.65 -20.35 15.90
N PRO A 223 -18.26 -21.45 15.41
CA PRO A 223 -17.64 -22.31 14.40
C PRO A 223 -17.35 -21.60 13.06
N LYS A 224 -18.03 -20.49 12.78
CA LYS A 224 -17.82 -19.74 11.52
C LYS A 224 -16.42 -19.13 11.42
N PHE A 225 -15.69 -19.00 12.54
CA PHE A 225 -14.34 -18.46 12.57
C PHE A 225 -13.23 -19.49 12.62
N GLN A 226 -13.57 -20.81 12.64
CA GLN A 226 -12.56 -21.87 12.78
C GLN A 226 -11.52 -21.85 11.65
N ASP A 227 -11.94 -21.54 10.44
CA ASP A 227 -11.09 -21.47 9.26
C ASP A 227 -10.63 -20.00 8.95
N VAL A 228 -10.99 -19.05 9.82
CA VAL A 228 -10.65 -17.63 9.69
C VAL A 228 -9.44 -17.27 10.54
N ILE A 229 -9.34 -17.84 11.76
CA ILE A 229 -8.22 -17.57 12.67
C ILE A 229 -6.89 -17.93 12.01
N GLY A 230 -5.87 -17.07 12.23
CA GLY A 230 -4.57 -17.22 11.61
C GLY A 230 -4.50 -16.63 10.19
N GLN A 231 -5.39 -15.72 9.83
CA GLN A 231 -5.31 -15.04 8.53
C GLN A 231 -3.96 -14.34 8.34
N ARG A 232 -3.45 -14.35 7.09
CA ARG A 232 -2.19 -13.74 6.70
C ARG A 232 -2.37 -12.85 5.46
N GLN A 233 -3.41 -12.00 5.48
CA GLN A 233 -3.61 -10.96 4.48
C GLN A 233 -2.99 -9.63 4.94
N GLN A 234 -3.61 -8.97 5.93
CA GLN A 234 -3.18 -7.68 6.46
C GLN A 234 -3.74 -7.44 7.87
N LEU A 235 -3.37 -6.28 8.48
CA LEU A 235 -4.00 -5.75 9.68
C LEU A 235 -5.51 -5.73 9.56
N SER A 236 -6.20 -6.30 10.53
CA SER A 236 -7.65 -6.23 10.60
C SER A 236 -8.13 -4.81 10.96
N PRO A 237 -9.40 -4.47 10.71
CA PRO A 237 -9.97 -3.22 11.20
C PRO A 237 -9.97 -3.09 12.74
N ILE A 238 -9.92 -4.19 13.49
CA ILE A 238 -9.82 -4.16 14.96
C ILE A 238 -8.37 -3.98 15.38
N ASP A 239 -7.39 -4.65 14.77
CA ASP A 239 -5.96 -4.40 14.96
C ASP A 239 -5.65 -2.89 14.81
N VAL A 240 -6.17 -2.28 13.75
CA VAL A 240 -6.03 -0.84 13.48
C VAL A 240 -6.67 0.02 14.59
N LYS A 241 -7.87 -0.35 15.06
CA LYS A 241 -8.54 0.37 16.16
C LYS A 241 -7.77 0.25 17.47
N GLU A 242 -7.21 -0.92 17.75
CA GLU A 242 -6.38 -1.12 18.93
C GLU A 242 -5.10 -0.28 18.88
N LEU A 243 -4.41 -0.31 17.73
CA LEU A 243 -3.24 0.51 17.46
C LEU A 243 -3.55 2.00 17.67
N ASN A 244 -4.62 2.49 17.05
CA ASN A 244 -5.03 3.90 17.15
C ASN A 244 -5.42 4.31 18.57
N ARG A 245 -6.03 3.41 19.35
CA ARG A 245 -6.34 3.67 20.79
C ARG A 245 -5.07 3.71 21.63
N ARG A 246 -4.16 2.73 21.46
CA ARG A 246 -2.91 2.65 22.21
C ARG A 246 -2.06 3.90 22.01
N TYR A 247 -1.92 4.34 20.75
CA TYR A 247 -1.13 5.52 20.39
C TYR A 247 -1.92 6.83 20.48
N LYS A 248 -3.19 6.79 20.91
CA LYS A 248 -4.05 7.97 21.10
C LYS A 248 -4.15 8.80 19.80
N CYS A 249 -4.20 8.12 18.64
CA CYS A 249 -4.26 8.76 17.32
C CYS A 249 -5.52 9.62 17.18
N LYS A 250 -5.35 10.86 16.71
CA LYS A 250 -6.44 11.79 16.40
C LYS A 250 -6.76 11.87 14.91
N SER A 251 -5.78 11.54 14.09
CA SER A 251 -5.85 11.48 12.63
C SER A 251 -4.89 10.40 12.15
N THR A 252 -4.97 10.05 10.89
CA THR A 252 -4.00 9.18 10.22
C THR A 252 -2.92 10.00 9.53
N THR A 253 -1.78 9.38 9.26
CA THR A 253 -0.61 10.09 8.68
C THR A 253 -0.78 10.36 7.18
N ALA A 254 -1.41 9.44 6.44
CA ALA A 254 -1.45 9.50 4.97
C ALA A 254 -2.85 9.41 4.37
N PHE A 255 -3.92 9.56 5.13
CA PHE A 255 -5.28 9.47 4.59
C PHE A 255 -6.01 10.80 4.70
N HIS A 256 -6.52 11.31 3.56
CA HIS A 256 -7.18 12.62 3.48
C HIS A 256 -8.71 12.55 3.47
N MET A 257 -9.26 11.67 2.65
CA MET A 257 -10.73 11.57 2.55
C MET A 257 -11.19 10.22 2.00
N PHE A 258 -12.42 9.90 2.37
CA PHE A 258 -13.23 8.85 1.80
C PHE A 258 -14.66 9.37 1.59
N CYS A 259 -15.29 9.01 0.48
CA CYS A 259 -16.69 9.28 0.21
C CYS A 259 -17.32 8.16 -0.62
N SER A 260 -18.35 7.52 -0.08
CA SER A 260 -19.17 6.54 -0.78
C SER A 260 -20.57 7.07 -1.09
N PHE A 261 -20.84 8.34 -0.82
CA PHE A 261 -22.14 8.99 -0.94
C PHE A 261 -23.31 8.26 -0.25
N SER A 262 -23.10 7.06 0.24
CA SER A 262 -24.05 6.31 1.09
C SER A 262 -24.55 7.22 2.20
N ASN A 263 -25.76 7.09 2.65
CA ASN A 263 -26.41 7.99 3.61
C ASN A 263 -26.60 9.45 3.12
N GLU A 264 -26.70 9.68 1.82
CA GLU A 264 -26.95 11.00 1.22
C GLU A 264 -25.91 12.06 1.63
N SER A 265 -24.65 11.65 1.84
CA SER A 265 -23.59 12.54 2.30
C SER A 265 -22.69 12.97 1.14
N MET A 266 -22.55 14.27 0.95
CA MET A 266 -21.56 14.86 0.02
C MET A 266 -20.13 14.84 0.55
N CYS A 267 -19.87 14.39 1.78
CA CYS A 267 -18.54 14.31 2.38
C CYS A 267 -17.74 15.64 2.34
N GLY A 268 -18.42 16.76 2.31
CA GLY A 268 -17.81 18.09 2.15
C GLY A 268 -17.43 18.44 0.71
N MET A 269 -17.89 17.68 -0.28
CA MET A 269 -17.76 18.03 -1.70
C MET A 269 -18.83 19.04 -2.11
N ASN A 270 -18.58 19.78 -3.17
CA ASN A 270 -19.47 20.82 -3.69
C ASN A 270 -19.63 20.68 -5.20
N THR A 271 -20.87 20.86 -5.68
CA THR A 271 -21.15 20.98 -7.11
C THR A 271 -21.09 22.46 -7.55
N CYS A 272 -20.53 22.72 -8.73
CA CYS A 272 -20.57 24.06 -9.32
C CYS A 272 -21.81 24.21 -10.19
N SER A 273 -22.76 25.04 -9.78
CA SER A 273 -23.90 25.43 -10.60
C SER A 273 -23.61 26.77 -11.26
N HIS A 274 -23.72 26.86 -12.58
CA HIS A 274 -23.51 28.11 -13.32
C HIS A 274 -24.82 28.81 -13.72
N SER A 275 -25.95 28.12 -13.68
CA SER A 275 -27.29 28.66 -13.93
C SER A 275 -28.40 27.78 -13.33
N ASP A 276 -29.60 28.36 -13.15
CA ASP A 276 -30.80 27.65 -12.64
C ASP A 276 -31.28 26.48 -13.55
N ASN A 277 -30.65 26.28 -14.71
CA ASN A 277 -31.00 25.24 -15.69
C ASN A 277 -29.84 24.26 -15.97
N ASP A 278 -28.72 24.34 -15.24
CA ASP A 278 -27.55 23.48 -15.46
C ASP A 278 -27.80 22.07 -14.91
N SER A 279 -27.69 21.09 -15.79
CA SER A 279 -27.55 19.67 -15.44
C SER A 279 -26.15 19.43 -14.86
N GLY A 280 -25.94 19.81 -13.61
CA GLY A 280 -24.69 19.60 -12.90
C GLY A 280 -24.50 18.15 -12.43
N TRP A 281 -23.52 17.91 -11.58
CA TRP A 281 -23.40 16.66 -10.85
C TRP A 281 -24.57 16.50 -9.86
N GLU A 282 -25.30 15.41 -9.96
CA GLU A 282 -26.43 15.09 -9.09
C GLU A 282 -26.16 13.81 -8.29
N MET A 283 -26.60 13.78 -7.03
CA MET A 283 -26.59 12.59 -6.21
C MET A 283 -27.82 11.76 -6.51
N VAL A 284 -27.62 10.56 -7.05
CA VAL A 284 -28.68 9.67 -7.53
C VAL A 284 -28.52 8.26 -7.01
N LYS A 285 -29.56 7.45 -7.06
CA LYS A 285 -29.53 6.02 -6.76
C LYS A 285 -29.36 5.16 -8.02
N GLN A 286 -29.78 5.69 -9.16
CA GLN A 286 -29.69 5.08 -10.48
C GLN A 286 -29.59 6.18 -11.53
N ALA A 287 -28.92 5.91 -12.65
CA ALA A 287 -28.78 6.85 -13.75
C ALA A 287 -29.43 6.28 -15.03
N GLN A 288 -30.16 7.11 -15.75
CA GLN A 288 -30.77 6.70 -17.01
C GLN A 288 -29.67 6.35 -18.04
N GLY A 289 -29.71 5.14 -18.58
CA GLY A 289 -28.66 4.63 -19.47
C GLY A 289 -27.34 4.29 -18.77
N GLY A 290 -27.24 4.52 -17.47
CA GLY A 290 -26.06 4.30 -16.62
C GLY A 290 -26.25 3.15 -15.63
N PRO A 291 -25.55 3.18 -14.47
CA PRO A 291 -25.65 2.12 -13.48
C PRO A 291 -27.02 2.12 -12.78
N GLU A 292 -27.54 0.90 -12.52
CA GLU A 292 -28.79 0.68 -11.79
C GLU A 292 -28.64 0.84 -10.27
N THR A 293 -27.39 0.78 -9.77
CA THR A 293 -27.03 0.93 -8.35
C THR A 293 -25.62 1.50 -8.21
N ASP A 294 -25.30 2.01 -7.02
CA ASP A 294 -23.97 2.45 -6.64
C ASP A 294 -22.97 1.28 -6.62
N HIS A 295 -21.66 1.59 -6.58
CA HIS A 295 -20.63 0.57 -6.42
C HIS A 295 -20.63 0.00 -4.99
N SER A 296 -20.91 0.83 -3.98
CA SER A 296 -20.84 0.44 -2.56
C SER A 296 -21.70 -0.77 -2.22
N THR A 297 -22.93 -0.86 -2.76
CA THR A 297 -23.93 -1.89 -2.43
C THR A 297 -24.00 -3.06 -3.42
N LEU A 298 -23.12 -3.11 -4.42
CA LEU A 298 -23.03 -4.25 -5.33
C LEU A 298 -22.90 -5.58 -4.58
N PRO A 299 -23.50 -6.66 -5.09
CA PRO A 299 -23.39 -7.99 -4.49
C PRO A 299 -21.95 -8.45 -4.36
N THR A 300 -21.62 -9.13 -3.26
CA THR A 300 -20.32 -9.75 -3.05
C THR A 300 -20.45 -11.28 -3.02
N ALA A 301 -19.34 -11.99 -3.11
CA ALA A 301 -19.34 -13.45 -3.00
C ALA A 301 -19.95 -13.94 -1.67
N SER A 302 -19.77 -13.19 -0.59
CA SER A 302 -20.27 -13.48 0.76
C SER A 302 -21.69 -12.99 1.02
N SER A 303 -22.21 -12.02 0.26
CA SER A 303 -23.55 -11.42 0.42
C SER A 303 -24.28 -11.32 -0.92
N LYS A 304 -25.14 -12.32 -1.20
CA LYS A 304 -25.90 -12.41 -2.46
C LYS A 304 -27.11 -11.46 -2.54
N ASN A 305 -27.45 -10.80 -1.46
CA ASN A 305 -28.56 -9.85 -1.41
C ASN A 305 -28.00 -8.46 -1.13
N GLY A 306 -27.81 -7.65 -2.15
CA GLY A 306 -27.74 -6.20 -2.01
C GLY A 306 -29.05 -5.72 -1.40
N THR A 307 -29.04 -5.29 -0.14
CA THR A 307 -30.28 -5.02 0.62
C THR A 307 -30.51 -3.54 0.89
N GLU A 308 -29.56 -2.67 0.54
CA GLU A 308 -29.69 -1.23 0.71
C GLU A 308 -29.39 -0.52 -0.61
N GLU A 309 -30.30 0.38 -1.03
CA GLU A 309 -30.04 1.28 -2.14
C GLU A 309 -29.06 2.36 -1.68
N GLY A 310 -27.90 2.43 -2.32
CA GLY A 310 -26.91 3.47 -2.08
C GLY A 310 -27.08 4.66 -3.03
N TYR A 311 -26.16 5.60 -2.92
CA TYR A 311 -26.11 6.80 -3.76
C TYR A 311 -24.74 6.93 -4.41
N PHE A 312 -24.71 7.56 -5.57
CA PHE A 312 -23.49 7.95 -6.27
C PHE A 312 -23.68 9.29 -6.96
N MET A 313 -22.60 9.91 -7.41
CA MET A 313 -22.67 11.15 -8.19
C MET A 313 -22.76 10.84 -9.68
N HIS A 314 -23.67 11.48 -10.37
CA HIS A 314 -23.86 11.38 -11.83
C HIS A 314 -23.86 12.77 -12.49
N ALA A 315 -23.12 12.91 -13.58
CA ALA A 315 -23.14 14.04 -14.47
C ALA A 315 -23.66 13.59 -15.83
N SER A 316 -24.86 14.04 -16.20
CA SER A 316 -25.45 13.73 -17.51
C SER A 316 -24.81 14.59 -18.59
N THR A 317 -24.47 13.96 -19.73
CA THR A 317 -24.02 14.63 -20.95
C THR A 317 -25.07 14.54 -22.07
N ALA A 318 -26.26 13.99 -21.76
CA ALA A 318 -27.29 13.69 -22.74
C ALA A 318 -27.98 14.89 -23.36
N SER A 319 -28.01 16.04 -22.71
CA SER A 319 -28.68 17.26 -23.16
C SER A 319 -27.74 18.44 -23.35
N GLY A 320 -26.43 18.24 -23.13
CA GLY A 320 -25.42 19.28 -23.23
C GLY A 320 -25.01 19.61 -24.68
N GLU A 321 -24.58 20.83 -24.91
CA GLU A 321 -23.88 21.20 -26.14
C GLU A 321 -22.42 20.75 -26.06
N GLU A 322 -21.77 20.52 -27.22
CA GLU A 322 -20.35 20.19 -27.28
C GLU A 322 -19.49 21.20 -26.51
N GLY A 323 -18.69 20.71 -25.59
CA GLY A 323 -17.83 21.51 -24.74
C GLY A 323 -18.48 22.03 -23.43
N GLU A 324 -19.76 21.74 -23.20
CA GLU A 324 -20.39 22.04 -21.91
C GLU A 324 -19.76 21.19 -20.80
N THR A 325 -19.56 21.81 -19.62
CA THR A 325 -18.84 21.16 -18.49
C THR A 325 -19.64 21.24 -17.20
N SER A 326 -19.61 20.14 -16.46
CA SER A 326 -20.15 20.04 -15.09
C SER A 326 -19.02 19.70 -14.13
N ARG A 327 -18.91 20.43 -13.00
CA ARG A 327 -17.80 20.27 -12.05
C ARG A 327 -18.27 19.88 -10.66
N LEU A 328 -17.48 18.99 -10.04
CA LEU A 328 -17.62 18.55 -8.65
C LEU A 328 -16.27 18.69 -7.96
N GLU A 329 -16.22 19.41 -6.84
CA GLU A 329 -14.99 19.68 -6.08
C GLU A 329 -14.98 18.96 -4.73
N THR A 330 -13.82 18.48 -4.32
CA THR A 330 -13.62 17.95 -2.97
C THR A 330 -13.48 19.07 -1.95
N LYS A 331 -13.54 18.70 -0.67
CA LYS A 331 -13.09 19.61 0.40
C LYS A 331 -11.62 19.99 0.20
N MET A 332 -11.21 21.08 0.85
CA MET A 332 -9.80 21.48 0.92
C MET A 332 -8.98 20.45 1.71
N MET A 333 -7.81 20.12 1.18
CA MET A 333 -6.83 19.20 1.79
C MET A 333 -5.46 19.85 1.84
N GLU A 334 -4.63 19.42 2.78
CA GLU A 334 -3.27 19.92 2.98
C GLU A 334 -2.29 18.75 2.84
N PRO A 335 -1.31 18.83 1.91
CA PRO A 335 -0.24 17.83 1.83
C PRO A 335 0.59 17.85 3.12
N THR A 336 0.84 16.69 3.69
CA THR A 336 1.54 16.56 4.97
C THR A 336 2.90 15.87 4.84
N ARG A 337 3.15 15.18 3.72
CA ARG A 337 4.35 14.37 3.49
C ARG A 337 5.32 15.04 2.52
N GLU A 338 6.63 14.85 2.78
CA GLU A 338 7.71 15.50 2.03
C GLU A 338 7.74 15.17 0.54
N CYS A 339 7.33 13.94 0.16
CA CYS A 339 7.34 13.54 -1.25
C CYS A 339 6.24 14.16 -2.10
N HIS A 340 5.24 14.77 -1.49
CA HIS A 340 4.11 15.40 -2.19
C HIS A 340 3.47 14.49 -3.25
N VAL A 341 3.39 13.19 -2.98
CA VAL A 341 2.73 12.21 -3.83
C VAL A 341 1.40 11.82 -3.18
N GLN A 342 0.32 11.95 -3.93
CA GLN A 342 -0.99 11.52 -3.48
C GLN A 342 -1.59 10.55 -4.49
N CYS A 343 -2.42 9.62 -4.01
CA CYS A 343 -3.20 8.71 -4.84
C CYS A 343 -4.69 8.98 -4.66
N LEU A 344 -5.33 9.38 -5.74
CA LEU A 344 -6.78 9.43 -5.86
C LEU A 344 -7.25 8.10 -6.43
N GLN A 345 -8.08 7.37 -5.69
CA GLN A 345 -8.75 6.15 -6.13
C GLN A 345 -10.25 6.37 -6.10
N PHE A 346 -10.97 6.00 -7.16
CA PHE A 346 -12.42 6.05 -7.23
C PHE A 346 -12.95 5.01 -8.23
N TYR A 347 -14.24 4.75 -8.15
CA TYR A 347 -14.92 3.96 -9.16
C TYR A 347 -15.69 4.90 -10.09
N TYR A 348 -15.68 4.60 -11.39
CA TYR A 348 -16.46 5.32 -12.38
C TYR A 348 -17.28 4.38 -13.26
N TYR A 349 -18.35 4.90 -13.81
CA TYR A 349 -19.15 4.26 -14.83
C TYR A 349 -19.40 5.27 -15.96
N HIS A 350 -19.09 4.91 -17.19
CA HIS A 350 -19.26 5.74 -18.36
C HIS A 350 -20.41 5.18 -19.20
N SER A 351 -21.52 5.90 -19.28
CA SER A 351 -22.72 5.56 -20.05
C SER A 351 -23.02 6.56 -21.17
N GLY A 352 -22.17 7.58 -21.32
CA GLY A 352 -22.28 8.61 -22.34
C GLY A 352 -21.73 8.21 -23.69
N ASP A 353 -21.49 9.17 -24.57
CA ASP A 353 -20.85 8.96 -25.86
C ASP A 353 -19.31 8.80 -25.69
N GLU A 354 -18.65 8.06 -26.59
CA GLU A 354 -17.21 7.85 -26.54
C GLU A 354 -16.37 9.14 -26.65
N SER A 355 -16.97 10.23 -27.14
CA SER A 355 -16.36 11.56 -27.21
C SER A 355 -16.53 12.36 -25.92
N ASP A 356 -17.34 11.90 -24.97
CA ASP A 356 -17.46 12.54 -23.64
C ASP A 356 -16.17 12.33 -22.84
N ILE A 357 -15.86 13.29 -21.97
CA ILE A 357 -14.57 13.31 -21.27
C ILE A 357 -14.82 13.55 -19.77
N LEU A 358 -14.17 12.76 -18.93
CA LEU A 358 -14.04 13.08 -17.51
C LEU A 358 -12.61 13.51 -17.21
N ASN A 359 -12.42 14.81 -16.95
CA ASN A 359 -11.15 15.38 -16.54
C ASN A 359 -11.02 15.35 -15.02
N ILE A 360 -9.84 15.02 -14.53
CA ILE A 360 -9.48 15.05 -13.11
C ILE A 360 -8.42 16.12 -12.93
N TRP A 361 -8.74 17.16 -12.15
CA TRP A 361 -7.88 18.29 -11.90
C TRP A 361 -7.48 18.38 -10.45
N ILE A 362 -6.35 19.03 -10.16
CA ILE A 362 -6.10 19.61 -8.85
C ILE A 362 -6.11 21.13 -8.98
N ARG A 363 -6.64 21.79 -7.95
CA ARG A 363 -6.56 23.24 -7.77
C ARG A 363 -5.76 23.50 -6.52
N GLU A 364 -4.59 24.14 -6.67
CA GLU A 364 -3.69 24.48 -5.58
C GLU A 364 -3.82 25.96 -5.21
N PHE A 365 -3.71 26.26 -3.92
CA PHE A 365 -3.87 27.60 -3.38
C PHE A 365 -2.58 28.04 -2.67
N ASP A 366 -2.10 29.25 -3.02
CA ASP A 366 -0.82 29.76 -2.48
C ASP A 366 -0.87 30.02 -0.97
N ASP A 367 -1.97 30.58 -0.49
CA ASP A 367 -2.20 30.86 0.93
C ASP A 367 -3.72 31.00 1.23
N GLN A 368 -4.04 31.38 2.47
CA GLN A 368 -5.43 31.59 2.91
C GLN A 368 -6.14 32.78 2.23
N PHE A 369 -5.42 33.65 1.54
CA PHE A 369 -5.95 34.80 0.83
C PHE A 369 -6.09 34.54 -0.67
N ASP A 370 -5.56 33.46 -1.18
CA ASP A 370 -5.76 33.03 -2.56
C ASP A 370 -7.19 32.48 -2.70
N SER A 371 -8.03 33.20 -3.45
CA SER A 371 -9.44 32.85 -3.68
C SER A 371 -9.68 32.09 -4.96
N GLU A 372 -8.71 32.06 -5.87
CA GLU A 372 -8.88 31.48 -7.21
C GLU A 372 -8.11 30.17 -7.34
N GLY A 373 -6.90 30.08 -6.79
CA GLY A 373 -6.01 28.95 -6.92
C GLY A 373 -5.48 28.73 -8.34
N THR A 374 -4.56 27.80 -8.50
CA THR A 374 -4.02 27.39 -9.81
C THR A 374 -4.46 25.99 -10.15
N ARG A 375 -5.09 25.81 -11.31
CA ARG A 375 -5.64 24.55 -11.79
C ARG A 375 -4.65 23.78 -12.65
N ARG A 376 -4.48 22.47 -12.43
CA ARG A 376 -3.64 21.58 -13.25
C ARG A 376 -4.38 20.27 -13.55
N LEU A 377 -4.35 19.84 -14.81
CA LEU A 377 -4.93 18.56 -15.24
C LEU A 377 -4.03 17.41 -14.79
N MET A 378 -4.59 16.43 -14.08
CA MET A 378 -3.88 15.29 -13.53
C MET A 378 -4.29 13.94 -14.15
N GLY A 379 -5.46 13.88 -14.76
CA GLY A 379 -5.95 12.68 -15.42
C GLY A 379 -7.12 12.97 -16.36
N GLN A 380 -7.37 12.05 -17.26
CA GLN A 380 -8.46 12.14 -18.21
C GLN A 380 -9.00 10.73 -18.52
N ILE A 381 -10.30 10.55 -18.42
CA ILE A 381 -11.00 9.33 -18.82
C ILE A 381 -11.79 9.63 -20.08
N THR A 382 -11.56 8.84 -21.11
CA THR A 382 -12.18 8.93 -22.45
C THR A 382 -12.43 7.53 -23.00
N GLY A 383 -13.19 7.42 -24.08
CA GLY A 383 -13.35 6.18 -24.84
C GLY A 383 -14.72 5.52 -24.63
N PRO A 384 -14.86 4.21 -24.92
CA PRO A 384 -16.14 3.58 -25.03
C PRO A 384 -16.87 3.48 -23.67
N GLN A 385 -18.19 3.31 -23.76
CA GLN A 385 -19.05 3.02 -22.62
C GLN A 385 -18.56 1.81 -21.84
N THR A 386 -18.72 1.86 -20.52
CA THR A 386 -18.45 0.73 -19.63
C THR A 386 -19.74 -0.04 -19.35
N SER A 387 -19.61 -1.34 -19.11
CA SER A 387 -20.74 -2.20 -18.70
C SER A 387 -20.73 -2.50 -17.21
N HIS A 388 -19.66 -2.13 -16.50
CA HIS A 388 -19.45 -2.34 -15.08
C HIS A 388 -18.79 -1.10 -14.48
N TRP A 389 -18.90 -0.92 -13.18
CA TRP A 389 -18.09 0.03 -12.44
C TRP A 389 -16.61 -0.29 -12.61
N ARG A 390 -15.80 0.71 -12.93
CA ARG A 390 -14.36 0.60 -13.17
C ARG A 390 -13.58 1.32 -12.10
N ILE A 391 -12.59 0.65 -11.52
CA ILE A 391 -11.64 1.33 -10.65
C ILE A 391 -10.71 2.22 -11.47
N HIS A 392 -10.42 3.40 -10.96
CA HIS A 392 -9.44 4.32 -11.55
C HIS A 392 -8.53 4.90 -10.49
N HIS A 393 -7.25 5.03 -10.85
CA HIS A 393 -6.23 5.62 -10.00
C HIS A 393 -5.61 6.81 -10.71
N VAL A 394 -5.47 7.93 -10.00
CA VAL A 394 -4.80 9.14 -10.52
C VAL A 394 -3.73 9.55 -9.53
N SER A 395 -2.47 9.54 -9.99
CA SER A 395 -1.35 10.05 -9.21
C SER A 395 -1.38 11.57 -9.22
N LEU A 396 -1.37 12.18 -8.03
CA LEU A 396 -1.36 13.62 -7.84
C LEU A 396 -0.02 14.06 -7.23
N ASN A 397 0.32 15.35 -7.40
CA ASN A 397 1.54 15.94 -6.88
C ASN A 397 1.30 17.35 -6.32
N ALA A 398 0.27 17.48 -5.52
CA ALA A 398 -0.04 18.73 -4.85
C ALA A 398 1.04 19.06 -3.80
N THR A 399 1.57 20.26 -3.87
CA THR A 399 2.60 20.80 -2.95
C THR A 399 2.06 21.84 -1.99
N LYS A 400 0.82 22.29 -2.20
CA LYS A 400 0.10 23.31 -1.42
C LYS A 400 -1.27 22.78 -1.04
N ASN A 401 -2.00 23.55 -0.25
CA ASN A 401 -3.41 23.24 0.01
C ASN A 401 -4.15 23.11 -1.32
N PHE A 402 -4.92 22.04 -1.48
CA PHE A 402 -5.52 21.72 -2.76
C PHE A 402 -6.91 21.12 -2.63
N GLN A 403 -7.62 21.16 -3.75
CA GLN A 403 -8.87 20.45 -3.98
C GLN A 403 -8.70 19.57 -5.23
N VAL A 404 -9.44 18.47 -5.30
CA VAL A 404 -9.60 17.68 -6.53
C VAL A 404 -10.90 18.10 -7.19
N GLU A 405 -10.89 18.32 -8.49
CA GLU A 405 -12.06 18.63 -9.30
C GLU A 405 -12.31 17.54 -10.32
N PHE A 406 -13.53 17.01 -10.35
CA PHE A 406 -14.05 16.13 -11.40
C PHE A 406 -14.86 16.97 -12.37
N GLU A 407 -14.43 17.06 -13.62
CA GLU A 407 -15.10 17.82 -14.67
C GLU A 407 -15.57 16.87 -15.77
N ALA A 408 -16.87 16.64 -15.80
CA ALA A 408 -17.53 15.96 -16.91
C ALA A 408 -17.74 16.97 -18.06
N ARG A 409 -17.31 16.63 -19.26
CA ARG A 409 -17.40 17.46 -20.47
C ARG A 409 -18.14 16.70 -21.55
N THR A 410 -19.16 17.33 -22.11
CA THR A 410 -19.92 16.83 -23.24
C THR A 410 -19.09 16.83 -24.51
N GLY A 411 -19.03 15.71 -25.21
CA GLY A 411 -18.38 15.54 -26.51
C GLY A 411 -19.23 15.96 -27.70
N ALA A 412 -18.70 15.73 -28.90
CA ALA A 412 -19.40 16.05 -30.16
C ALA A 412 -20.47 15.02 -30.57
N GLY A 413 -20.56 13.88 -29.85
CA GLY A 413 -21.46 12.75 -30.16
C GLY A 413 -22.85 12.94 -29.57
N ASN A 414 -23.73 11.98 -29.84
CA ASN A 414 -25.07 11.94 -29.26
C ASN A 414 -25.04 11.09 -27.97
N SER A 415 -24.80 11.75 -26.84
CA SER A 415 -24.79 11.08 -25.55
C SER A 415 -26.23 10.75 -25.09
N SER A 416 -26.40 9.60 -24.47
CA SER A 416 -27.65 9.17 -23.84
C SER A 416 -27.52 8.95 -22.32
N GLY A 417 -26.35 9.22 -21.76
CA GLY A 417 -26.00 8.99 -20.37
C GLY A 417 -25.03 10.06 -19.86
N GLY A 418 -23.86 9.66 -19.39
CA GLY A 418 -22.83 10.52 -18.85
C GLY A 418 -21.79 9.77 -18.02
N PHE A 419 -21.21 10.45 -17.03
CA PHE A 419 -20.28 9.86 -16.09
C PHE A 419 -20.90 9.72 -14.70
N SER A 420 -20.70 8.57 -14.10
CA SER A 420 -21.01 8.34 -12.69
C SER A 420 -19.71 8.07 -11.92
N ILE A 421 -19.61 8.52 -10.66
CA ILE A 421 -18.47 8.25 -9.79
C ILE A 421 -18.94 7.85 -8.40
N ASP A 422 -18.18 6.95 -7.74
CA ASP A 422 -18.45 6.44 -6.40
C ASP A 422 -17.18 6.03 -5.68
N ASP A 423 -17.27 5.77 -4.38
CA ASP A 423 -16.19 5.25 -3.50
C ASP A 423 -14.84 5.98 -3.66
N ILE A 424 -14.89 7.31 -3.56
CA ILE A 424 -13.71 8.17 -3.70
C ILE A 424 -12.84 8.05 -2.46
N ASN A 425 -11.56 7.70 -2.65
CA ASN A 425 -10.53 7.65 -1.63
C ASN A 425 -9.34 8.52 -2.05
N LEU A 426 -8.78 9.30 -1.13
CA LEU A 426 -7.57 10.06 -1.36
C LEU A 426 -6.58 9.86 -0.22
N SER A 427 -5.36 9.49 -0.57
CA SER A 427 -4.28 9.21 0.38
C SER A 427 -2.94 9.80 -0.09
N GLU A 428 -1.97 9.96 0.82
CA GLU A 428 -0.58 10.35 0.53
C GLU A 428 0.34 9.12 0.45
N ILE A 429 -0.08 8.13 -0.33
CA ILE A 429 0.74 6.98 -0.72
C ILE A 429 0.86 6.93 -2.24
N GLU A 430 1.81 6.18 -2.76
CA GLU A 430 1.95 5.96 -4.20
C GLU A 430 0.78 5.14 -4.74
N CYS A 431 0.22 5.52 -5.89
CA CYS A 431 -0.77 4.71 -6.60
C CYS A 431 -0.15 3.41 -7.12
N PRO A 432 -0.91 2.32 -7.27
CA PRO A 432 -0.45 1.16 -8.02
C PRO A 432 -0.12 1.58 -9.47
N HIS A 433 0.90 0.94 -10.06
CA HIS A 433 1.33 1.27 -11.43
C HIS A 433 0.30 0.86 -12.47
N GLY A 434 -0.56 -0.10 -12.15
CA GLY A 434 -1.64 -0.50 -13.02
C GLY A 434 -2.68 -1.37 -12.32
N SER A 435 -3.78 -1.61 -13.05
CA SER A 435 -4.85 -2.51 -12.62
C SER A 435 -5.34 -3.38 -13.77
N LEU A 436 -5.75 -4.60 -13.46
CA LEU A 436 -6.44 -5.52 -14.35
C LEU A 436 -7.77 -5.87 -13.68
N GLN A 437 -8.87 -5.37 -14.23
CA GLN A 437 -10.22 -5.72 -13.79
C GLN A 437 -10.78 -6.81 -14.68
N ILE A 438 -11.29 -7.88 -14.07
CA ILE A 438 -11.87 -9.03 -14.73
C ILE A 438 -13.36 -9.03 -14.40
N ASP A 439 -14.15 -8.61 -15.37
CA ASP A 439 -15.59 -8.64 -15.29
C ASP A 439 -16.11 -10.04 -15.64
N ASN A 440 -17.35 -10.34 -15.23
CA ASN A 440 -17.96 -11.66 -15.38
C ASN A 440 -17.04 -12.76 -14.79
N TYR A 441 -16.60 -12.53 -13.55
CA TYR A 441 -15.67 -13.43 -12.84
C TYR A 441 -16.17 -14.88 -12.82
N MET A 442 -17.49 -15.09 -12.61
CA MET A 442 -18.07 -16.44 -12.56
C MET A 442 -17.90 -17.19 -13.89
N GLU A 443 -18.02 -16.50 -15.02
CA GLU A 443 -17.74 -17.08 -16.34
C GLU A 443 -16.25 -17.29 -16.55
N SER A 444 -15.44 -16.30 -16.21
CA SER A 444 -13.97 -16.35 -16.36
C SER A 444 -13.34 -17.45 -15.50
N ASN A 445 -13.85 -17.72 -14.31
CA ASN A 445 -13.39 -18.81 -13.44
C ASN A 445 -13.62 -20.21 -14.05
N ASN A 446 -14.62 -20.35 -14.91
CA ASN A 446 -14.86 -21.58 -15.66
C ASN A 446 -13.98 -21.73 -16.91
N ASN A 447 -13.45 -20.62 -17.41
CA ASN A 447 -12.55 -20.59 -18.59
C ASN A 447 -11.09 -20.70 -18.13
N LYS A 448 -10.42 -21.78 -18.54
CA LYS A 448 -9.02 -22.06 -18.16
C LYS A 448 -7.99 -21.30 -18.99
N SER A 449 -8.39 -20.41 -19.90
CA SER A 449 -7.49 -19.59 -20.70
C SER A 449 -6.72 -18.59 -19.82
N ILE A 450 -5.56 -18.16 -20.31
CA ILE A 450 -4.80 -17.08 -19.66
C ILE A 450 -5.37 -15.74 -20.11
N ILE A 451 -5.68 -14.88 -19.18
CA ILE A 451 -6.09 -13.49 -19.41
C ILE A 451 -4.87 -12.61 -19.18
N TYR A 452 -4.55 -11.77 -20.15
CA TYR A 452 -3.42 -10.83 -20.06
C TYR A 452 -3.91 -9.40 -19.88
N SER A 453 -3.16 -8.62 -19.09
CA SER A 453 -3.31 -7.16 -19.10
C SER A 453 -2.76 -6.61 -20.45
N PRO A 454 -3.18 -5.41 -20.85
CA PRO A 454 -2.43 -4.65 -21.84
C PRO A 454 -0.97 -4.47 -21.41
N ARG A 455 -0.09 -4.15 -22.38
CA ARG A 455 1.32 -3.82 -22.11
C ARG A 455 1.41 -2.62 -21.16
N GLN A 456 2.26 -2.76 -20.17
CA GLN A 456 2.60 -1.71 -19.22
C GLN A 456 4.06 -1.33 -19.38
N TYR A 457 4.42 -0.14 -18.95
CA TYR A 457 5.80 0.32 -18.89
C TYR A 457 6.14 0.77 -17.47
N THR A 458 7.34 0.41 -17.01
CA THR A 458 7.91 1.05 -15.82
C THR A 458 8.30 2.49 -16.16
N ILE A 459 8.52 3.32 -15.14
CA ILE A 459 8.95 4.72 -15.33
C ILE A 459 10.25 4.79 -16.12
N ASP A 460 11.18 3.87 -15.88
CA ASP A 460 12.45 3.75 -16.60
C ASP A 460 12.35 3.04 -17.97
N GLY A 461 11.17 2.54 -18.33
CA GLY A 461 10.82 2.14 -19.69
C GLY A 461 10.79 0.64 -20.01
N TYR A 462 10.92 -0.25 -19.01
CA TYR A 462 10.76 -1.70 -19.22
C TYR A 462 9.30 -2.05 -19.51
N ALA A 463 9.08 -2.83 -20.57
CA ALA A 463 7.75 -3.30 -20.95
C ALA A 463 7.42 -4.65 -20.29
N TYR A 464 6.19 -4.77 -19.76
CA TYR A 464 5.70 -6.00 -19.12
C TYR A 464 4.18 -6.12 -19.25
N ARG A 465 3.64 -7.28 -18.91
CA ARG A 465 2.19 -7.51 -18.72
C ARG A 465 1.94 -8.46 -17.58
N ILE A 466 0.73 -8.41 -17.04
CA ILE A 466 0.24 -9.34 -16.02
C ILE A 466 -0.59 -10.43 -16.68
N ALA A 467 -0.48 -11.65 -16.15
CA ALA A 467 -1.20 -12.81 -16.64
C ALA A 467 -1.93 -13.47 -15.44
N ILE A 468 -3.23 -13.68 -15.57
CA ILE A 468 -4.05 -14.44 -14.64
C ILE A 468 -4.59 -15.68 -15.33
N GLN A 469 -4.60 -16.81 -14.61
CA GLN A 469 -5.20 -18.04 -15.09
C GLN A 469 -5.98 -18.74 -13.99
N PHE A 470 -7.27 -18.90 -14.17
CA PHE A 470 -8.14 -19.64 -13.27
C PHE A 470 -7.96 -21.15 -13.44
N LYS A 471 -7.97 -21.88 -12.31
CA LYS A 471 -7.79 -23.33 -12.25
C LYS A 471 -8.97 -24.03 -11.54
N GLY A 472 -10.06 -23.36 -11.33
CA GLY A 472 -11.25 -23.84 -10.62
C GLY A 472 -11.17 -23.55 -9.12
N ALA A 473 -10.36 -24.26 -8.36
CA ALA A 473 -10.22 -24.08 -6.91
C ALA A 473 -9.23 -22.97 -6.50
N TYR A 474 -8.48 -22.43 -7.44
CA TYR A 474 -7.50 -21.36 -7.22
C TYR A 474 -7.19 -20.67 -8.57
N PHE A 475 -6.52 -19.51 -8.51
CA PHE A 475 -5.93 -18.91 -9.71
C PHE A 475 -4.42 -18.68 -9.55
N SER A 476 -3.75 -18.67 -10.70
CA SER A 476 -2.35 -18.26 -10.81
C SER A 476 -2.27 -16.81 -11.24
N LEU A 477 -1.28 -16.09 -10.72
CA LEU A 477 -1.03 -14.69 -11.06
C LEU A 477 0.47 -14.49 -11.31
N ARG A 478 0.81 -14.01 -12.50
CA ARG A 478 2.18 -13.91 -12.98
C ARG A 478 2.41 -12.61 -13.74
N MET A 479 3.66 -12.23 -13.87
CA MET A 479 4.10 -11.22 -14.82
C MET A 479 4.88 -11.85 -15.97
N GLN A 480 4.98 -11.12 -17.07
CA GLN A 480 5.77 -11.47 -18.24
C GLN A 480 6.45 -10.22 -18.79
N MET A 481 7.78 -10.26 -18.91
CA MET A 481 8.50 -9.19 -19.60
C MET A 481 8.16 -9.22 -21.08
N LEU A 482 7.99 -8.05 -21.68
CA LEU A 482 7.73 -7.89 -23.10
C LEU A 482 8.84 -7.06 -23.76
N SER A 483 9.03 -7.28 -25.06
CA SER A 483 9.83 -6.34 -25.83
C SER A 483 9.11 -4.99 -25.94
N GLY A 484 9.84 -3.90 -25.78
CA GLY A 484 9.32 -2.54 -25.78
C GLY A 484 10.11 -1.58 -26.68
N GLU A 485 9.68 -0.33 -26.73
CA GLU A 485 10.30 0.71 -27.55
C GLU A 485 11.67 1.14 -27.00
N ASN A 486 11.91 0.90 -25.72
CA ASN A 486 13.11 1.36 -25.03
C ASN A 486 14.19 0.28 -24.86
N ASP A 487 13.98 -0.94 -25.36
CA ASP A 487 14.84 -2.11 -25.11
C ASP A 487 16.33 -1.85 -25.34
N GLU A 488 16.68 -1.06 -26.38
CA GLU A 488 18.06 -0.74 -26.73
C GLU A 488 18.72 0.28 -25.77
N LYS A 489 17.91 1.02 -25.02
CA LYS A 489 18.37 2.06 -24.08
C LYS A 489 18.47 1.54 -22.66
N LEU A 490 17.85 0.39 -22.38
CA LEU A 490 17.71 -0.18 -21.04
C LEU A 490 18.89 -1.09 -20.69
N GLN A 491 19.16 -1.18 -19.40
CA GLN A 491 20.15 -2.12 -18.87
C GLN A 491 19.52 -3.50 -18.71
N TRP A 492 20.12 -4.51 -19.36
CA TRP A 492 19.70 -5.89 -19.26
C TRP A 492 20.77 -6.77 -18.59
N PRO A 493 20.38 -7.79 -17.82
CA PRO A 493 19.01 -8.14 -17.40
C PRO A 493 18.38 -7.09 -16.48
N CYS A 494 17.02 -7.07 -16.46
CA CYS A 494 16.20 -6.20 -15.61
C CYS A 494 16.23 -6.72 -14.16
N LEU A 495 17.18 -6.24 -13.32
CA LEU A 495 17.44 -6.75 -11.98
C LEU A 495 17.01 -5.78 -10.89
N GLN A 496 16.84 -6.32 -9.67
CA GLN A 496 16.51 -5.56 -8.45
C GLN A 496 15.21 -4.76 -8.57
N ARG A 497 14.26 -5.28 -9.34
CA ARG A 497 12.92 -4.71 -9.44
C ARG A 497 11.90 -5.63 -8.82
N GLN A 498 11.08 -5.07 -7.94
CA GLN A 498 10.06 -5.83 -7.23
C GLN A 498 8.73 -5.75 -7.95
N MET A 499 8.22 -6.91 -8.35
CA MET A 499 6.83 -7.06 -8.76
C MET A 499 5.99 -7.30 -7.51
N THR A 500 5.02 -6.41 -7.30
CA THR A 500 3.97 -6.55 -6.30
C THR A 500 2.66 -6.84 -7.02
N LEU A 501 2.00 -7.91 -6.64
CA LEU A 501 0.71 -8.35 -7.15
C LEU A 501 -0.30 -8.34 -6.02
N ARG A 502 -1.44 -7.69 -6.21
CA ARG A 502 -2.45 -7.50 -5.15
C ARG A 502 -3.84 -7.85 -5.70
N MET A 503 -4.53 -8.80 -5.08
CA MET A 503 -5.96 -9.00 -5.25
C MET A 503 -6.67 -8.00 -4.34
N LEU A 504 -7.37 -7.03 -4.94
CA LEU A 504 -7.94 -5.90 -4.24
C LEU A 504 -9.17 -6.30 -3.42
N ASP A 505 -9.17 -5.96 -2.14
CA ASP A 505 -10.38 -5.93 -1.32
C ASP A 505 -11.21 -4.71 -1.72
N GLN A 506 -12.39 -4.92 -2.31
CA GLN A 506 -13.27 -3.87 -2.81
C GLN A 506 -14.20 -3.29 -1.73
N THR A 507 -13.80 -3.37 -0.46
CA THR A 507 -14.42 -2.61 0.63
C THR A 507 -14.28 -1.12 0.32
N THR A 508 -15.33 -0.35 0.52
CA THR A 508 -15.42 1.04 0.02
C THR A 508 -14.36 1.98 0.60
N ASN A 509 -14.08 1.86 1.91
CA ASN A 509 -13.06 2.67 2.59
C ASN A 509 -11.70 1.95 2.57
N LEU A 510 -10.71 2.56 1.91
CA LEU A 510 -9.35 2.06 1.76
C LEU A 510 -8.68 1.69 3.10
N GLN A 511 -9.01 2.38 4.20
CA GLN A 511 -8.46 2.08 5.53
C GLN A 511 -8.94 0.73 6.10
N LEU A 512 -10.01 0.15 5.56
CA LEU A 512 -10.58 -1.13 5.99
C LEU A 512 -10.17 -2.30 5.08
N HIS A 513 -9.39 -2.03 4.03
CA HIS A 513 -8.92 -3.05 3.11
C HIS A 513 -8.03 -4.07 3.80
N MET A 514 -8.22 -5.33 3.42
CA MET A 514 -7.33 -6.45 3.72
C MET A 514 -7.04 -7.20 2.41
N SER A 515 -6.39 -6.51 1.48
CA SER A 515 -6.06 -7.06 0.17
C SER A 515 -5.00 -8.17 0.29
N ALA A 516 -5.15 -9.25 -0.48
CA ALA A 516 -4.13 -10.28 -0.55
C ALA A 516 -2.99 -9.82 -1.46
N GLU A 517 -1.79 -9.75 -0.92
CA GLU A 517 -0.62 -9.23 -1.62
C GLU A 517 0.55 -10.19 -1.56
N ARG A 518 1.26 -10.33 -2.69
CA ARG A 518 2.51 -11.07 -2.80
C ARG A 518 3.50 -10.33 -3.67
N SER A 519 4.79 -10.46 -3.35
CA SER A 519 5.86 -9.76 -4.05
C SER A 519 7.07 -10.64 -4.24
N PHE A 520 7.73 -10.48 -5.37
CA PHE A 520 9.03 -11.07 -5.65
C PHE A 520 9.93 -10.04 -6.37
N THR A 521 11.23 -10.23 -6.27
CA THR A 521 12.21 -9.31 -6.86
C THR A 521 13.06 -10.04 -7.88
N THR A 522 13.27 -9.42 -9.05
CA THR A 522 14.11 -9.95 -10.13
C THR A 522 15.56 -10.09 -9.68
N SER A 523 16.14 -11.28 -9.89
CA SER A 523 17.46 -11.63 -9.34
C SER A 523 18.44 -12.08 -10.43
N PRO A 524 19.75 -11.82 -10.27
CA PRO A 524 20.76 -12.35 -11.16
C PRO A 524 20.88 -13.89 -11.11
N TYR A 525 20.33 -14.50 -10.06
CA TYR A 525 20.35 -15.96 -9.87
C TYR A 525 19.17 -16.66 -10.53
N ASP A 526 18.19 -15.91 -11.04
CA ASP A 526 17.04 -16.45 -11.75
C ASP A 526 17.47 -16.83 -13.17
N VAL A 527 17.92 -18.07 -13.34
CA VAL A 527 18.41 -18.62 -14.59
C VAL A 527 17.62 -19.86 -15.00
N ASN A 528 17.38 -20.02 -16.29
CA ASN A 528 16.74 -21.21 -16.83
C ASN A 528 17.75 -22.38 -16.94
N ASN A 529 17.27 -23.52 -17.41
CA ASN A 529 18.09 -24.76 -17.60
C ASN A 529 19.28 -24.58 -18.56
N LEU A 530 19.29 -23.53 -19.37
CA LEU A 530 20.37 -23.18 -20.30
C LEU A 530 21.35 -22.16 -19.70
N GLY A 531 21.15 -21.73 -18.44
CA GLY A 531 21.96 -20.71 -17.77
C GLY A 531 21.69 -19.27 -18.25
N LEU A 532 20.59 -19.05 -18.98
CA LEU A 532 20.16 -17.72 -19.41
C LEU A 532 19.35 -17.06 -18.29
N ASN A 533 19.59 -15.76 -18.03
CA ASN A 533 18.82 -15.02 -17.04
C ASN A 533 17.39 -14.78 -17.53
N LEU A 534 16.40 -15.03 -16.65
CA LEU A 534 14.98 -14.96 -16.95
C LEU A 534 14.50 -13.53 -17.22
N TRP A 535 15.24 -12.55 -16.74
CA TRP A 535 14.95 -11.11 -16.83
C TRP A 535 15.77 -10.41 -17.92
N ASP A 536 16.40 -11.20 -18.83
CA ASP A 536 17.13 -10.63 -19.97
C ASP A 536 16.14 -10.11 -21.03
N ASN A 537 16.67 -9.35 -22.00
CA ASN A 537 15.90 -8.74 -23.06
C ASN A 537 15.09 -9.81 -23.82
N PRO A 538 13.75 -9.73 -23.83
CA PRO A 538 12.91 -10.71 -24.53
C PRO A 538 13.20 -10.88 -26.03
N ARG A 539 13.78 -9.86 -26.69
CA ARG A 539 14.20 -9.98 -28.09
C ARG A 539 15.34 -10.96 -28.30
N ARG A 540 16.09 -11.31 -27.24
CA ARG A 540 17.20 -12.26 -27.32
C ARG A 540 16.77 -13.68 -26.99
N ASN A 541 15.96 -13.82 -25.96
CA ASN A 541 15.68 -15.12 -25.32
C ASN A 541 14.17 -15.43 -25.24
N GLY A 542 13.30 -14.50 -25.66
CA GLY A 542 11.85 -14.65 -25.55
C GLY A 542 11.23 -15.38 -26.75
N THR A 543 9.97 -15.74 -26.59
CA THR A 543 9.12 -16.30 -27.64
C THR A 543 8.36 -15.20 -28.37
N GLU A 544 8.09 -15.40 -29.64
CA GLU A 544 7.27 -14.47 -30.43
C GLU A 544 5.80 -14.58 -29.97
N VAL A 545 5.17 -13.45 -29.70
CA VAL A 545 3.76 -13.33 -29.29
C VAL A 545 3.09 -12.21 -30.07
N VAL A 546 1.76 -12.24 -30.08
CA VAL A 546 0.95 -11.13 -30.59
C VAL A 546 0.52 -10.28 -29.39
N ASP A 547 0.72 -8.98 -29.47
CA ASP A 547 0.32 -8.04 -28.42
C ASP A 547 -1.15 -7.59 -28.56
N GLU A 548 -1.58 -6.71 -27.68
CA GLU A 548 -2.94 -6.15 -27.66
C GLU A 548 -3.33 -5.35 -28.92
N ASN A 549 -2.34 -4.89 -29.69
CA ASN A 549 -2.51 -4.14 -30.94
C ASN A 549 -2.39 -5.01 -32.18
N ASN A 550 -2.41 -6.35 -32.05
CA ASN A 550 -2.15 -7.33 -33.11
C ASN A 550 -0.76 -7.15 -33.75
N GLN A 551 0.23 -6.66 -32.99
CA GLN A 551 1.61 -6.52 -33.48
C GLN A 551 2.49 -7.62 -32.90
N THR A 552 3.50 -8.02 -33.65
CA THR A 552 4.51 -8.97 -33.17
C THR A 552 5.35 -8.35 -32.07
N ALA A 553 5.43 -9.05 -30.94
CA ALA A 553 6.29 -8.74 -29.82
C ALA A 553 7.04 -10.00 -29.35
N PHE A 554 8.06 -9.83 -28.52
CA PHE A 554 8.76 -10.94 -27.88
C PHE A 554 8.44 -10.93 -26.39
N ALA A 555 8.20 -12.09 -25.83
CA ALA A 555 7.83 -12.27 -24.43
C ALA A 555 8.79 -13.22 -23.72
N GLY A 556 9.28 -12.82 -22.56
CA GLY A 556 10.02 -13.67 -21.63
C GLY A 556 9.13 -14.74 -20.99
N PRO A 557 9.66 -15.55 -20.05
CA PRO A 557 8.88 -16.55 -19.33
C PRO A 557 7.80 -15.91 -18.47
N LEU A 558 6.73 -16.67 -18.18
CA LEU A 558 5.70 -16.31 -17.19
C LEU A 558 6.24 -16.59 -15.79
N SER A 559 6.52 -15.55 -15.02
CA SER A 559 7.11 -15.64 -13.67
C SER A 559 6.16 -15.13 -12.60
N GLY A 560 5.99 -15.87 -11.52
CA GLY A 560 5.13 -15.50 -10.40
C GLY A 560 4.55 -16.68 -9.63
N TYR A 561 3.30 -16.57 -9.22
CA TYR A 561 2.67 -17.49 -8.29
C TYR A 561 1.72 -18.46 -8.97
N ARG A 562 2.03 -19.75 -8.88
CA ARG A 562 1.16 -20.81 -9.40
C ARG A 562 -0.19 -20.83 -8.69
N THR A 563 -0.17 -20.63 -7.37
CA THR A 563 -1.36 -20.54 -6.54
C THR A 563 -1.32 -19.20 -5.81
N PHE A 564 -1.93 -18.17 -6.41
CA PHE A 564 -1.97 -16.86 -5.78
C PHE A 564 -3.02 -16.79 -4.67
N ALA A 565 -4.23 -17.24 -4.95
CA ALA A 565 -5.33 -17.33 -3.99
C ALA A 565 -6.21 -18.55 -4.29
N PHE A 566 -6.74 -19.16 -3.22
CA PHE A 566 -7.76 -20.19 -3.28
C PHE A 566 -9.16 -19.60 -3.20
N ASP A 567 -10.16 -20.36 -3.64
CA ASP A 567 -11.57 -19.94 -3.64
C ASP A 567 -12.07 -19.54 -2.25
N ASP A 568 -11.64 -20.26 -1.19
CA ASP A 568 -12.02 -19.91 0.19
C ASP A 568 -11.59 -18.51 0.57
N LEU A 569 -10.36 -18.11 0.21
CA LEU A 569 -9.89 -16.74 0.41
C LEU A 569 -10.69 -15.74 -0.44
N ILE A 570 -10.93 -16.04 -1.72
CA ILE A 570 -11.66 -15.14 -2.64
C ILE A 570 -13.08 -14.88 -2.12
N GLN A 571 -13.71 -15.88 -1.49
CA GLN A 571 -15.06 -15.77 -0.95
C GLN A 571 -15.11 -15.18 0.47
N SER A 572 -13.97 -15.07 1.16
CA SER A 572 -13.93 -14.64 2.56
C SER A 572 -14.24 -13.16 2.76
N ARG A 573 -14.01 -12.32 1.73
CA ARG A 573 -14.17 -10.86 1.76
C ARG A 573 -14.72 -10.32 0.44
N ASN A 574 -14.63 -9.01 0.25
CA ASN A 574 -15.13 -8.30 -0.92
C ASN A 574 -14.13 -8.34 -2.11
N TYR A 575 -13.42 -9.45 -2.33
CA TYR A 575 -12.50 -9.57 -3.47
C TYR A 575 -13.24 -9.66 -4.80
N VAL A 576 -14.42 -10.28 -4.80
CA VAL A 576 -15.35 -10.26 -5.94
C VAL A 576 -16.56 -9.43 -5.56
N LYS A 577 -16.82 -8.37 -6.31
CA LYS A 577 -17.94 -7.45 -6.10
C LYS A 577 -18.56 -7.07 -7.43
N GLY A 578 -19.91 -7.15 -7.54
CA GLY A 578 -20.60 -6.94 -8.82
C GLY A 578 -20.09 -7.85 -9.94
N ASP A 579 -19.73 -9.10 -9.62
CA ASP A 579 -19.10 -10.09 -10.53
C ASP A 579 -17.79 -9.61 -11.18
N SER A 580 -17.07 -8.66 -10.52
CA SER A 580 -15.75 -8.18 -10.95
C SER A 580 -14.68 -8.55 -9.91
N LEU A 581 -13.54 -9.05 -10.38
CA LEU A 581 -12.29 -9.25 -9.63
C LEU A 581 -11.26 -8.23 -10.09
N ILE A 582 -10.58 -7.57 -9.16
CA ILE A 582 -9.60 -6.53 -9.48
C ILE A 582 -8.22 -6.94 -8.96
N ILE A 583 -7.24 -6.94 -9.87
CA ILE A 583 -5.82 -7.10 -9.56
C ILE A 583 -5.14 -5.75 -9.76
N THR A 584 -4.48 -5.24 -8.74
CA THR A 584 -3.57 -4.09 -8.87
C THR A 584 -2.13 -4.58 -8.78
N PHE A 585 -1.22 -3.85 -9.43
CA PHE A 585 0.17 -4.26 -9.48
C PHE A 585 1.12 -3.07 -9.55
N SER A 586 2.35 -3.27 -9.06
CA SER A 586 3.44 -2.32 -9.16
C SER A 586 4.74 -3.05 -9.49
N PHE A 587 5.56 -2.46 -10.34
CA PHE A 587 6.88 -2.98 -10.68
C PHE A 587 7.91 -1.89 -10.41
N GLN A 588 8.57 -1.95 -9.25
CA GLN A 588 9.33 -0.87 -8.63
C GLN A 588 10.83 -1.16 -8.60
N ASP A 589 11.66 -0.15 -8.89
CA ASP A 589 13.11 -0.23 -8.74
C ASP A 589 13.53 -0.18 -7.26
N LEU A 590 14.19 -1.24 -6.80
CA LEU A 590 14.73 -1.35 -5.44
C LEU A 590 16.26 -1.13 -5.36
N ASN A 591 16.94 -0.77 -6.46
CA ASN A 591 18.38 -0.54 -6.45
C ASN A 591 18.85 0.44 -5.36
N PRO A 592 18.13 1.53 -5.03
CA PRO A 592 18.52 2.42 -3.93
C PRO A 592 18.62 1.69 -2.58
N LEU A 593 17.77 0.69 -2.31
CA LEU A 593 17.76 -0.06 -1.04
C LEU A 593 18.97 -1.01 -0.85
N ILE A 594 19.82 -1.16 -1.86
CA ILE A 594 21.09 -1.90 -1.70
C ILE A 594 22.00 -1.18 -0.69
N LYS A 595 21.95 0.15 -0.64
CA LYS A 595 22.79 0.99 0.21
C LYS A 595 22.04 1.82 1.23
N GLU A 596 20.75 2.06 1.00
CA GLU A 596 19.93 2.97 1.78
C GLU A 596 18.80 2.22 2.48
N SER A 597 18.20 2.84 3.47
CA SER A 597 17.04 2.31 4.20
C SER A 597 15.70 2.93 3.76
N ALA A 598 15.70 3.73 2.69
CA ALA A 598 14.50 4.31 2.09
C ALA A 598 14.64 4.40 0.58
N LEU A 599 13.51 4.43 -0.12
CA LEU A 599 13.46 4.78 -1.53
C LEU A 599 13.43 6.32 -1.70
N PRO A 600 13.93 6.84 -2.83
CA PRO A 600 13.70 8.23 -3.19
C PRO A 600 12.19 8.49 -3.36
N CYS A 601 11.79 9.76 -3.34
CA CYS A 601 10.41 10.11 -3.64
C CYS A 601 10.02 9.60 -5.04
N PRO A 602 8.82 9.02 -5.19
CA PRO A 602 8.37 8.50 -6.47
C PRO A 602 8.31 9.59 -7.55
N GLU A 603 8.80 9.27 -8.74
CA GLU A 603 8.59 10.10 -9.92
C GLU A 603 7.22 9.76 -10.51
N LEU A 604 6.42 10.79 -10.83
CA LEU A 604 5.12 10.56 -11.43
C LEU A 604 5.25 10.44 -12.96
N ALA A 605 4.52 9.48 -13.51
CA ALA A 605 4.40 9.37 -14.96
C ALA A 605 3.74 10.63 -15.54
N PRO A 606 4.15 11.08 -16.74
CA PRO A 606 3.50 12.19 -17.40
C PRO A 606 2.00 11.92 -17.61
N VAL A 607 1.17 12.94 -17.37
CA VAL A 607 -0.27 12.84 -17.59
C VAL A 607 -0.53 12.64 -19.09
N MET A 608 -1.20 11.56 -19.45
CA MET A 608 -1.62 11.31 -20.83
C MET A 608 -2.90 12.11 -21.12
N ILE A 609 -2.81 13.08 -22.02
CA ILE A 609 -3.91 13.94 -22.42
C ILE A 609 -4.31 13.57 -23.84
N ALA A 610 -5.45 12.91 -24.00
CA ALA A 610 -6.00 12.54 -25.30
C ALA A 610 -6.66 13.74 -25.98
N HIS A 611 -7.32 14.59 -25.19
CA HIS A 611 -8.03 15.76 -25.69
C HIS A 611 -7.59 17.02 -24.93
N PRO A 612 -7.14 18.08 -25.60
CA PRO A 612 -6.75 19.31 -24.93
C PRO A 612 -7.90 19.85 -24.07
N PRO A 613 -7.64 20.29 -22.83
CA PRO A 613 -8.66 20.89 -22.01
C PRO A 613 -9.12 22.23 -22.61
N LEU A 614 -10.36 22.62 -22.34
CA LEU A 614 -10.83 23.96 -22.65
C LEU A 614 -10.20 24.93 -21.65
N ASP A 615 -9.73 26.06 -22.15
CA ASP A 615 -9.12 27.12 -21.32
C ASP A 615 -10.20 28.01 -20.63
N LEU A 616 -11.11 27.36 -19.90
CA LEU A 616 -12.21 27.99 -19.21
C LEU A 616 -12.10 27.69 -17.70
N ASP A 617 -11.31 28.47 -17.00
CA ASP A 617 -11.29 28.42 -15.53
C ASP A 617 -12.21 29.49 -14.94
N SER A 618 -13.33 29.04 -14.36
CA SER A 618 -14.31 29.93 -13.69
C SER A 618 -14.05 30.06 -12.18
N GLY A 619 -12.87 29.60 -11.71
CA GLY A 619 -12.51 29.58 -10.30
C GLY A 619 -13.17 28.41 -9.52
N PRO A 620 -12.96 28.33 -8.19
CA PRO A 620 -13.54 27.28 -7.35
C PRO A 620 -15.08 27.42 -7.24
N CYS A 621 -15.78 26.30 -7.02
CA CYS A 621 -17.24 26.26 -6.88
C CYS A 621 -17.71 27.09 -5.69
N VAL A 622 -16.99 27.07 -4.60
CA VAL A 622 -17.26 27.88 -3.42
C VAL A 622 -16.17 28.93 -3.29
N ARG A 623 -16.52 30.19 -3.65
CA ARG A 623 -15.59 31.29 -3.47
C ARG A 623 -15.26 31.46 -1.98
N ARG A 624 -13.99 31.43 -1.66
CA ARG A 624 -13.52 31.75 -0.32
C ARG A 624 -13.92 33.19 -0.01
N ILE A 625 -14.69 33.39 1.07
CA ILE A 625 -14.93 34.73 1.60
C ILE A 625 -13.61 35.13 2.22
N THR A 626 -12.79 35.88 1.48
CA THR A 626 -11.56 36.45 2.03
C THR A 626 -11.95 37.47 3.07
N PRO A 627 -11.50 37.37 4.34
CA PRO A 627 -11.58 38.46 5.26
C PRO A 627 -10.79 39.63 4.65
N VAL A 628 -11.44 40.77 4.56
CA VAL A 628 -10.99 42.05 3.99
C VAL A 628 -9.46 42.22 4.02
N THR A 629 -8.87 42.29 2.81
CA THR A 629 -7.54 42.83 2.48
C THR A 629 -6.32 42.18 3.10
N ARG A 630 -5.54 41.54 2.23
CA ARG A 630 -4.12 41.22 2.49
C ARG A 630 -3.46 42.48 3.07
N PRO A 631 -2.81 42.41 4.26
CA PRO A 631 -2.07 43.57 4.75
C PRO A 631 -1.07 44.02 3.67
N PRO A 632 -0.97 45.31 3.39
CA PRO A 632 -0.04 45.77 2.39
C PRO A 632 1.36 45.25 2.70
N PRO A 633 2.14 44.83 1.71
CA PRO A 633 3.49 44.32 1.94
C PRO A 633 4.25 45.34 2.79
N SER A 634 4.78 44.87 3.91
CA SER A 634 5.57 45.72 4.80
C SER A 634 6.68 46.37 3.99
N THR A 635 6.50 47.65 3.66
CA THR A 635 7.56 48.43 3.08
C THR A 635 8.65 48.53 4.13
N THR A 636 9.67 47.72 4.02
CA THR A 636 10.91 47.87 4.78
C THR A 636 11.39 49.30 4.52
N LYS A 637 11.25 50.15 5.52
CA LYS A 637 11.88 51.47 5.50
C LYS A 637 13.35 51.29 5.19
N PRO A 638 13.90 52.07 4.24
CA PRO A 638 15.36 52.07 4.02
C PRO A 638 16.07 52.40 5.33
N PRO A 639 17.26 51.84 5.57
CA PRO A 639 18.00 52.07 6.82
C PRO A 639 18.22 53.58 7.01
N ARG A 640 17.71 54.10 8.11
CA ARG A 640 17.98 55.49 8.53
C ARG A 640 19.48 55.59 8.76
N THR A 641 20.19 56.37 7.92
CA THR A 641 21.56 56.81 8.14
C THR A 641 21.59 57.59 9.46
N MET A 642 22.32 57.05 10.43
CA MET A 642 22.63 57.81 11.66
C MET A 642 23.61 58.92 11.34
N PRO A 643 23.43 60.14 11.90
CA PRO A 643 24.43 61.17 11.85
C PRO A 643 25.63 60.84 12.73
N PRO A 644 26.86 61.35 12.47
CA PRO A 644 28.06 60.99 13.16
C PRO A 644 28.05 61.42 14.62
N LYS A 645 28.46 60.51 15.51
CA LYS A 645 28.69 60.75 16.94
C LYS A 645 29.91 61.69 17.10
N THR A 646 29.68 62.84 17.69
CA THR A 646 30.71 63.72 18.29
C THR A 646 31.25 63.05 19.58
N THR A 647 32.54 63.01 19.66
CA THR A 647 33.36 62.64 20.84
C THR A 647 33.33 63.73 21.89
N HIS A 648 33.16 63.37 23.18
CA HIS A 648 33.85 63.94 24.37
C HIS A 648 33.33 63.24 25.64
N PRO A 649 34.06 63.37 26.81
CA PRO A 649 35.00 62.34 27.25
C PRO A 649 34.57 61.70 28.61
N THR A 650 35.29 60.67 29.00
CA THR A 650 35.26 59.88 30.26
C THR A 650 35.28 60.73 31.50
N PRO A 651 34.72 60.29 32.62
CA PRO A 651 35.55 60.10 33.81
C PRO A 651 35.43 58.73 34.45
N THR A 652 36.57 58.30 34.92
CA THR A 652 37.00 57.24 35.80
C THR A 652 36.31 57.24 37.19
N HIS A 653 36.01 56.03 37.69
CA HIS A 653 36.27 55.58 39.06
C HIS A 653 35.94 54.10 39.15
N SER A 654 36.90 53.22 39.29
CA SER A 654 37.63 52.73 40.42
C SER A 654 36.78 52.07 41.51
N THR A 655 37.10 50.86 41.73
CA THR A 655 37.29 50.02 42.92
C THR A 655 36.40 48.80 42.92
N THR A 656 36.79 47.60 43.11
CA THR A 656 37.84 46.84 43.76
C THR A 656 37.43 45.37 43.74
N MET A 657 38.31 44.51 43.29
CA MET A 657 38.34 43.13 43.76
C MET A 657 38.95 43.09 45.16
N PRO A 658 38.84 42.06 45.98
CA PRO A 658 39.37 40.73 45.86
C PRO A 658 38.70 39.65 46.74
N PRO A 659 39.28 38.52 47.10
CA PRO A 659 40.22 37.64 46.42
C PRO A 659 39.89 36.11 46.51
N LYS A 660 40.72 35.31 45.86
CA LYS A 660 40.96 33.87 45.88
C LYS A 660 41.12 33.20 47.24
N THR A 661 40.81 31.91 47.31
CA THR A 661 41.68 30.84 47.88
C THR A 661 41.40 29.56 47.09
N THR A 662 42.32 29.00 46.32
CA THR A 662 43.45 28.09 46.57
C THR A 662 43.12 26.90 47.45
N ASP A 663 43.22 25.71 46.98
CA ASP A 663 44.23 24.64 47.05
C ASP A 663 43.61 23.33 46.61
N ASP A 664 44.20 22.41 46.02
CA ASP A 664 45.54 22.00 45.56
C ASP A 664 45.52 20.46 45.43
N LYS A 665 46.26 19.95 44.48
CA LYS A 665 46.83 18.58 44.40
C LYS A 665 45.92 17.42 44.00
N SER A 666 46.27 16.49 43.19
CA SER A 666 47.45 16.18 42.38
C SER A 666 47.26 14.80 41.71
N ILE A 667 47.74 14.66 40.48
CA ILE A 667 48.59 13.57 40.01
C ILE A 667 47.99 12.15 39.87
N PHE A 668 47.92 11.60 38.71
CA PHE A 668 48.63 10.50 38.05
C PHE A 668 47.87 9.97 36.84
N GLY A 669 48.50 10.05 35.71
CA GLY A 669 48.18 9.31 34.52
C GLY A 669 48.67 7.87 34.63
N PHE A 670 48.03 7.01 33.86
CA PHE A 670 48.64 5.81 33.28
C PHE A 670 47.86 5.37 32.05
N SER A 671 48.60 5.17 30.97
CA SER A 671 48.24 4.54 29.70
C SER A 671 48.03 3.04 29.88
N PRO A 672 47.12 2.36 29.16
CA PRO A 672 47.04 0.91 29.25
C PRO A 672 47.89 0.24 28.18
N ALA A 673 48.70 -0.68 28.63
CA ALA A 673 49.41 -1.66 27.82
C ALA A 673 48.48 -2.81 27.44
N MET A 674 48.58 -3.27 26.18
CA MET A 674 47.99 -4.51 25.68
C MET A 674 48.52 -5.73 26.45
N VAL A 675 47.59 -6.61 26.82
CA VAL A 675 47.89 -7.99 27.17
C VAL A 675 47.15 -8.90 26.18
N ALA A 676 47.90 -9.55 25.33
CA ALA A 676 47.42 -10.63 24.45
C ALA A 676 47.25 -11.92 25.27
N SER A 677 46.10 -12.55 25.13
CA SER A 677 45.81 -13.88 25.68
C SER A 677 45.98 -14.98 24.61
N PRO A 678 46.63 -16.10 24.91
CA PRO A 678 46.97 -17.13 23.93
C PRO A 678 45.93 -18.27 23.91
N VAL A 679 44.84 -18.10 23.16
CA VAL A 679 43.84 -19.17 22.91
C VAL A 679 43.52 -19.37 21.43
N LEU A 680 44.30 -18.75 20.53
CA LEU A 680 43.99 -18.83 19.08
C LEU A 680 45.00 -19.67 18.29
N THR A 681 45.64 -20.67 18.89
CA THR A 681 46.64 -21.51 18.18
C THR A 681 46.35 -23.01 18.23
N LEU A 682 45.13 -23.43 18.58
CA LEU A 682 44.79 -24.88 18.65
C LEU A 682 43.63 -25.32 17.76
N LEU A 683 43.16 -24.52 16.82
CA LEU A 683 42.01 -24.88 15.92
C LEU A 683 42.38 -24.94 14.43
N LEU A 684 43.66 -24.80 14.06
CA LEU A 684 44.11 -24.91 12.66
C LEU A 684 44.86 -26.21 12.35
N ALA A 685 44.93 -27.16 13.27
CA ALA A 685 45.68 -28.42 13.08
C ALA A 685 44.81 -29.69 12.93
N LEU A 686 43.52 -29.57 12.78
CA LEU A 686 42.60 -30.72 12.71
C LEU A 686 41.78 -30.83 11.41
N MET A 687 42.12 -30.08 10.35
CA MET A 687 41.46 -30.22 9.04
C MET A 687 42.35 -30.74 7.90
N LEU A 688 43.43 -31.46 8.20
CA LEU A 688 44.28 -32.06 7.16
C LEU A 688 44.64 -33.50 7.50
N SER A 689 43.69 -34.35 7.84
CA SER A 689 43.87 -35.81 7.76
C SER A 689 42.50 -36.50 7.91
N MET A 690 41.91 -36.86 6.81
CA MET A 690 41.24 -38.13 6.55
C MET A 690 40.89 -38.27 5.06
N PRO A 691 40.97 -39.49 4.53
CA PRO A 691 41.19 -39.83 3.13
C PRO A 691 39.99 -39.57 2.21
#